data_51feb8a32b4e24ceb1741519f73982d8
#
_entry.id   51feb8a32b4e24ceb1741519f73982d8
#
_cell.length_a   1.000
_cell.length_b   1.000
_cell.length_c   1.000
_cell.angle_alpha   90.00
_cell.angle_beta   90.00
_cell.angle_gamma   90.00
#
_symmetry.space_group_name_H-M   'P 1'
#
loop_
_entity.id
_entity.type
_entity.pdbx_description
1 polymer ?
#
loop_
_entity_poly.entity_id
_entity_poly.type
_entity_poly.pdbx_seq_one_letter_code
_entity_poly.pdbx_strand_id
1 'polypeptide(L)'
;MTTALWGGKVGQRSNKSEYLPSMPIGCWLLSRIRAERRMNKYLCVIWLSVLGIVSVCGDNHTDTDSLSALFNVDEVQVTARALSKDIIIPQTLRGVELQRLNSLSVADALRYFSGVQLKDYGGVGGIKTINVRSMGSQHTAVYYNGIQIGNAQNGQVDLGRFSLDNMEQIALYNGQKSDIWQPAREFGSAGNVYLTTRKPYFRECEKVHVRAQMRAGSFALANPAVGVDVRLAEGVSMTLDAEYVYSNGKYPFRYKRVLPDGQVAYDTTAVRQNGDINAVRAEAGLHHYYSNTGFWRFHLYNYYSERGVPGAIVNNVWRNGERLWDRNTFAQVQWQDEFFGRWSVRALLKYANDYTHYINYDERLLPADNQYLQQEIYLSVAQKVMLFRWWDMSLAYDFQYNHLHREDLILESREEFFHRYSHWLSLASAWNVQDYLRLQASVLMTQVDKEAPRVTPGVFLSLRPWQRIDLSINAFYKQSYRYPTFNDLYYTDMGNANLRPELARQHSVELAYRLQKKRVQNLLLSVSYYYNRVSDKIIAYPKGQQFRWTMLNLGVVKINGLDTKADMSLSLPMRFVLRLRLNYTYQTAIDVTNPSDTYYRHQIPYIPWHSGSAVAGLDYGSKRGDHYGLNYSFIYVGERYGQQENTVFNYVQPWYTHDLSLYGEWNIVQRHTLKLTLEVNNLFGQDYEVIQNYPMPKQNFRCTIAYRY
;
A
#
# COMPACT_ATOMS: atom_id res chain seq x y z
N MET A 1 -48.05 50.56 -17.21
CA MET A 1 -49.05 50.68 -18.31
C MET A 1 -49.26 49.28 -18.84
N THR A 2 -50.42 48.81 -18.47
CA THR A 2 -51.49 48.09 -19.24
C THR A 2 -51.10 46.66 -19.64
N THR A 3 -51.55 45.65 -18.87
CA THR A 3 -52.84 44.91 -18.86
C THR A 3 -53.31 44.32 -20.21
N ALA A 4 -53.47 43.01 -20.22
CA ALA A 4 -54.67 42.23 -20.54
C ALA A 4 -54.29 40.79 -20.88
N LEU A 5 -54.72 39.79 -20.16
CA LEU A 5 -55.97 39.03 -20.07
C LEU A 5 -56.39 38.32 -21.37
N TRP A 6 -56.54 37.03 -21.25
CA TRP A 6 -57.55 36.05 -21.72
C TRP A 6 -56.95 34.67 -21.73
N GLY A 7 -57.37 33.56 -21.07
CA GLY A 7 -58.74 33.21 -20.68
C GLY A 7 -59.18 31.90 -21.37
N GLY A 8 -59.36 30.80 -20.60
CA GLY A 8 -60.20 29.66 -20.94
C GLY A 8 -59.45 28.39 -21.37
N LYS A 9 -59.72 27.22 -20.92
CA LYS A 9 -60.91 26.53 -20.40
C LYS A 9 -60.50 25.26 -19.67
N VAL A 10 -61.22 24.96 -18.65
CA VAL A 10 -61.32 23.78 -17.83
C VAL A 10 -61.56 22.49 -18.65
N GLY A 11 -60.88 21.42 -18.37
CA GLY A 11 -61.21 20.06 -18.76
C GLY A 11 -60.89 19.11 -17.64
N GLN A 12 -61.88 18.79 -16.82
CA GLN A 12 -61.84 17.72 -15.83
C GLN A 12 -61.62 16.37 -16.51
N ARG A 13 -60.70 15.56 -16.00
CA ARG A 13 -60.80 14.10 -16.01
C ARG A 13 -60.24 13.51 -14.71
N SER A 14 -61.17 12.92 -14.06
CA SER A 14 -61.27 11.94 -12.98
C SER A 14 -60.01 11.25 -12.50
N ASN A 15 -59.87 11.30 -11.17
CA ASN A 15 -59.17 10.39 -10.27
C ASN A 15 -59.43 8.92 -10.60
N LYS A 16 -58.34 8.15 -10.71
CA LYS A 16 -58.28 6.78 -10.20
C LYS A 16 -56.97 6.61 -9.45
N SER A 17 -57.06 6.64 -8.13
CA SER A 17 -56.06 6.21 -7.19
C SER A 17 -56.06 4.68 -7.20
N GLU A 18 -55.03 4.05 -7.74
CA GLU A 18 -54.74 2.63 -7.42
C GLU A 18 -53.87 2.58 -6.17
N TYR A 19 -54.48 2.13 -5.09
CA TYR A 19 -53.83 1.75 -3.85
C TYR A 19 -52.96 0.51 -4.07
N LEU A 20 -51.62 0.66 -3.93
CA LEU A 20 -50.74 -0.46 -3.66
C LEU A 20 -50.80 -0.78 -2.15
N PRO A 21 -50.97 -2.04 -1.76
CA PRO A 21 -51.12 -2.40 -0.36
C PRO A 21 -49.76 -2.30 0.35
N SER A 22 -49.77 -1.57 1.46
CA SER A 22 -48.66 -1.49 2.43
C SER A 22 -48.37 -2.88 2.99
N MET A 23 -47.22 -3.47 2.68
CA MET A 23 -46.70 -4.61 3.39
C MET A 23 -46.32 -4.23 4.83
N PRO A 24 -46.66 -5.01 5.81
CA PRO A 24 -46.38 -4.72 7.21
C PRO A 24 -44.84 -4.82 7.49
N ILE A 25 -44.31 -3.82 8.18
CA ILE A 25 -42.92 -3.67 8.63
C ILE A 25 -42.36 -4.91 9.36
N GLY A 26 -43.21 -5.79 9.87
CA GLY A 26 -42.83 -7.03 10.53
C GLY A 26 -42.18 -8.11 9.65
N CYS A 27 -42.43 -8.11 8.32
CA CYS A 27 -41.85 -9.11 7.42
C CYS A 27 -40.38 -8.81 7.04
N TRP A 28 -40.00 -7.52 7.06
CA TRP A 28 -38.64 -7.11 6.71
C TRP A 28 -37.63 -7.37 7.85
N LEU A 29 -38.08 -7.20 9.10
CA LEU A 29 -37.27 -7.57 10.29
C LEU A 29 -37.08 -9.10 10.42
N LEU A 30 -38.06 -9.89 10.08
CA LEU A 30 -37.98 -11.35 10.18
C LEU A 30 -37.12 -11.98 9.09
N SER A 31 -37.03 -11.38 7.91
CA SER A 31 -36.11 -11.81 6.85
C SER A 31 -34.65 -11.52 7.18
N ARG A 32 -34.37 -10.38 7.82
CA ARG A 32 -33.02 -10.02 8.29
C ARG A 32 -32.55 -10.90 9.44
N ILE A 33 -33.42 -11.17 10.41
CA ILE A 33 -33.11 -12.07 11.55
C ILE A 33 -32.93 -13.53 11.09
N ARG A 34 -33.64 -13.97 10.04
CA ARG A 34 -33.44 -15.31 9.46
C ARG A 34 -32.14 -15.41 8.64
N ALA A 35 -31.72 -14.36 7.98
CA ALA A 35 -30.44 -14.32 7.26
C ALA A 35 -29.25 -14.34 8.23
N GLU A 36 -29.29 -13.56 9.31
CA GLU A 36 -28.24 -13.56 10.34
C GLU A 36 -28.16 -14.91 11.11
N ARG A 37 -29.30 -15.54 11.41
CA ARG A 37 -29.29 -16.88 12.03
C ARG A 37 -28.81 -17.99 11.07
N ARG A 38 -29.03 -17.87 9.77
CA ARG A 38 -28.45 -18.81 8.79
C ARG A 38 -26.97 -18.64 8.63
N MET A 39 -26.47 -17.40 8.56
CA MET A 39 -25.04 -17.10 8.46
C MET A 39 -24.25 -17.59 9.68
N ASN A 40 -24.75 -17.42 10.89
CA ASN A 40 -24.13 -17.96 12.10
C ASN A 40 -24.10 -19.49 12.15
N LYS A 41 -25.09 -20.16 11.58
CA LYS A 41 -25.08 -21.64 11.50
C LYS A 41 -24.05 -22.16 10.50
N TYR A 42 -23.85 -21.49 9.37
CA TYR A 42 -22.83 -21.89 8.38
C TYR A 42 -21.42 -21.58 8.84
N LEU A 43 -21.20 -20.48 9.58
CA LEU A 43 -19.91 -20.19 10.22
C LEU A 43 -19.54 -21.26 11.27
N CYS A 44 -20.48 -21.71 12.11
CA CYS A 44 -20.23 -22.80 13.06
C CYS A 44 -20.00 -24.17 12.38
N VAL A 45 -20.65 -24.43 11.25
CA VAL A 45 -20.49 -25.71 10.50
C VAL A 45 -19.14 -25.70 9.78
N ILE A 46 -18.68 -24.58 9.24
CA ILE A 46 -17.35 -24.45 8.65
C ILE A 46 -16.25 -24.63 9.73
N TRP A 47 -16.44 -24.10 10.94
CA TRP A 47 -15.51 -24.29 12.05
C TRP A 47 -15.46 -25.76 12.53
N LEU A 48 -16.59 -26.45 12.57
CA LEU A 48 -16.67 -27.86 12.97
C LEU A 48 -16.18 -28.82 11.88
N SER A 49 -16.33 -28.48 10.60
CA SER A 49 -15.81 -29.30 9.50
C SER A 49 -14.30 -29.17 9.31
N VAL A 50 -13.71 -28.02 9.64
CA VAL A 50 -12.23 -27.84 9.65
C VAL A 50 -11.58 -28.63 10.79
N LEU A 51 -12.26 -28.80 11.94
CA LEU A 51 -11.80 -29.65 13.04
C LEU A 51 -11.93 -31.14 12.78
N GLY A 52 -12.83 -31.57 11.86
CA GLY A 52 -13.09 -32.98 11.54
C GLY A 52 -12.15 -33.60 10.50
N ILE A 53 -11.36 -32.82 9.76
CA ILE A 53 -10.45 -33.31 8.70
C ILE A 53 -9.04 -33.70 9.26
N VAL A 54 -8.77 -33.43 10.54
CA VAL A 54 -7.44 -33.62 11.16
C VAL A 54 -7.17 -35.02 11.69
N SER A 55 -8.05 -36.00 11.46
CA SER A 55 -7.87 -37.34 11.99
C SER A 55 -7.62 -38.36 10.90
N VAL A 56 -6.50 -38.33 10.19
CA VAL A 56 -5.87 -39.51 9.57
C VAL A 56 -4.43 -39.14 9.15
N CYS A 57 -3.47 -39.59 9.90
CA CYS A 57 -2.17 -40.18 9.54
C CYS A 57 -1.25 -40.11 10.75
N GLY A 58 -1.24 -41.14 11.55
CA GLY A 58 -0.17 -41.41 12.48
C GLY A 58 0.83 -42.36 11.80
N ASP A 59 2.06 -41.94 11.70
CA ASP A 59 3.19 -42.85 11.57
C ASP A 59 4.35 -42.34 12.42
N ASN A 60 4.80 -43.26 13.30
CA ASN A 60 5.91 -43.05 14.22
C ASN A 60 7.22 -43.11 13.48
N HIS A 61 8.01 -42.05 13.50
CA HIS A 61 9.45 -42.10 13.46
C HIS A 61 10.07 -41.07 14.40
N THR A 62 10.73 -41.60 15.40
CA THR A 62 11.57 -40.88 16.37
C THR A 62 12.90 -40.51 15.70
N ASP A 63 13.09 -39.19 15.48
CA ASP A 63 14.43 -38.61 15.39
C ASP A 63 14.41 -37.23 16.04
N THR A 64 14.82 -37.21 17.28
CA THR A 64 15.11 -36.06 18.11
C THR A 64 16.56 -35.68 17.90
N ASP A 65 16.88 -34.68 17.05
CA ASP A 65 18.08 -33.82 17.27
C ASP A 65 18.41 -32.82 16.15
N SER A 66 17.50 -32.30 15.35
CA SER A 66 17.90 -31.29 14.35
C SER A 66 16.94 -30.12 14.14
N LEU A 67 15.86 -29.99 14.92
CA LEU A 67 14.78 -29.03 14.66
C LEU A 67 15.01 -27.60 15.17
N SER A 68 16.00 -27.36 16.03
CA SER A 68 16.28 -26.01 16.57
C SER A 68 17.24 -25.15 15.73
N ALA A 69 17.88 -25.72 14.71
CA ALA A 69 18.85 -25.03 13.86
C ALA A 69 18.26 -24.46 12.56
N LEU A 70 17.08 -24.93 12.12
CA LEU A 70 16.54 -24.65 10.78
C LEU A 70 15.74 -23.35 10.66
N PHE A 71 15.30 -22.74 11.76
CA PHE A 71 14.43 -21.57 11.68
C PHE A 71 15.13 -20.21 11.72
N ASN A 72 16.44 -20.12 11.98
CA ASN A 72 17.11 -18.83 12.19
C ASN A 72 18.37 -18.57 11.35
N VAL A 73 18.93 -19.55 10.65
CA VAL A 73 20.23 -19.36 9.99
C VAL A 73 20.12 -19.19 8.49
N ASP A 74 19.22 -19.91 7.82
CA ASP A 74 19.14 -19.89 6.35
C ASP A 74 18.43 -18.64 5.81
N GLU A 75 17.40 -18.15 6.49
CA GLU A 75 16.68 -16.94 6.06
C GLU A 75 17.54 -15.67 6.21
N VAL A 76 18.36 -15.59 7.26
CA VAL A 76 19.30 -14.48 7.48
C VAL A 76 20.48 -14.53 6.50
N GLN A 77 21.00 -15.71 6.18
CA GLN A 77 22.09 -15.85 5.22
C GLN A 77 21.65 -15.57 3.78
N VAL A 78 20.47 -16.03 3.37
CA VAL A 78 19.92 -15.74 2.04
C VAL A 78 19.61 -14.24 1.90
N THR A 79 19.07 -13.62 2.95
CA THR A 79 18.79 -12.18 2.97
C THR A 79 20.08 -11.35 2.90
N ALA A 80 21.10 -11.70 3.66
CA ALA A 80 22.38 -10.99 3.65
C ALA A 80 23.11 -11.11 2.30
N ARG A 81 23.08 -12.27 1.65
CA ARG A 81 23.66 -12.46 0.30
C ARG A 81 22.89 -11.73 -0.80
N ALA A 82 21.55 -11.76 -0.77
CA ALA A 82 20.72 -11.06 -1.76
C ALA A 82 20.91 -9.54 -1.68
N LEU A 83 20.88 -8.97 -0.48
CA LEU A 83 21.08 -7.52 -0.26
C LEU A 83 22.48 -7.06 -0.66
N SER A 84 23.47 -7.96 -0.64
CA SER A 84 24.85 -7.60 -1.05
C SER A 84 25.01 -7.33 -2.54
N LYS A 85 24.05 -7.70 -3.38
CA LYS A 85 24.08 -7.50 -4.84
C LYS A 85 23.33 -6.26 -5.32
N ASP A 86 22.51 -5.64 -4.51
CA ASP A 86 21.72 -4.49 -4.92
C ASP A 86 22.55 -3.20 -5.02
N ILE A 87 22.43 -2.45 -6.12
CA ILE A 87 22.98 -1.09 -6.28
C ILE A 87 22.15 -0.11 -5.44
N ILE A 88 20.81 -0.22 -5.49
CA ILE A 88 19.91 0.51 -4.61
C ILE A 88 19.47 -0.44 -3.51
N ILE A 89 19.78 -0.10 -2.27
CA ILE A 89 19.41 -0.91 -1.12
C ILE A 89 17.94 -0.68 -0.79
N PRO A 90 17.06 -1.70 -0.97
CA PRO A 90 15.65 -1.53 -0.63
C PRO A 90 15.44 -1.42 0.87
N GLN A 91 14.38 -0.72 1.26
CA GLN A 91 13.81 -0.86 2.58
C GLN A 91 12.87 -2.05 2.57
N THR A 92 13.06 -3.01 3.44
CA THR A 92 12.29 -4.26 3.45
C THR A 92 11.69 -4.55 4.80
N LEU A 93 10.50 -5.15 4.79
CA LEU A 93 9.85 -5.82 5.92
C LEU A 93 9.49 -7.23 5.47
N ARG A 94 9.91 -8.25 6.20
CA ARG A 94 9.72 -9.67 5.83
C ARG A 94 9.27 -10.52 7.01
N GLY A 95 8.50 -11.56 6.73
CA GLY A 95 8.18 -12.64 7.66
C GLY A 95 7.80 -12.15 9.05
N VAL A 96 8.60 -12.49 10.06
CA VAL A 96 8.35 -12.13 11.45
C VAL A 96 8.38 -10.61 11.70
N GLU A 97 9.13 -9.83 10.92
CA GLU A 97 9.18 -8.37 11.06
C GLU A 97 7.82 -7.73 10.75
N LEU A 98 7.11 -8.21 9.69
CA LEU A 98 5.77 -7.78 9.36
C LEU A 98 4.77 -8.06 10.49
N GLN A 99 4.92 -9.24 11.14
CA GLN A 99 4.02 -9.67 12.21
C GLN A 99 4.23 -8.95 13.55
N ARG A 100 5.37 -8.25 13.71
CA ARG A 100 5.70 -7.51 14.94
C ARG A 100 5.22 -6.09 14.93
N LEU A 101 4.94 -5.53 13.76
CA LEU A 101 4.38 -4.19 13.66
C LEU A 101 2.90 -4.25 14.01
N ASN A 102 2.44 -3.29 14.80
CA ASN A 102 1.02 -3.13 15.12
C ASN A 102 0.26 -2.59 13.91
N SER A 103 0.34 -3.29 12.78
CA SER A 103 -0.19 -2.87 11.48
C SER A 103 -1.32 -3.79 11.03
N LEU A 104 -2.41 -3.21 10.51
CA LEU A 104 -3.52 -3.95 9.92
C LEU A 104 -3.36 -4.14 8.42
N SER A 105 -2.76 -3.17 7.76
CA SER A 105 -2.64 -3.11 6.31
C SER A 105 -1.20 -2.83 5.87
N VAL A 106 -0.94 -3.05 4.60
CA VAL A 106 0.33 -2.67 3.95
C VAL A 106 0.64 -1.19 4.14
N ALA A 107 -0.36 -0.31 4.08
CA ALA A 107 -0.19 1.13 4.31
C ALA A 107 0.38 1.43 5.71
N ASP A 108 -0.14 0.74 6.74
CA ASP A 108 0.31 0.93 8.12
C ASP A 108 1.77 0.45 8.30
N ALA A 109 2.16 -0.64 7.64
CA ALA A 109 3.54 -1.15 7.68
C ALA A 109 4.54 -0.20 6.99
N LEU A 110 4.13 0.44 5.89
CA LEU A 110 4.99 1.38 5.16
C LEU A 110 5.29 2.68 5.93
N ARG A 111 4.55 3.00 7.00
CA ARG A 111 4.85 4.13 7.91
C ARG A 111 6.22 4.00 8.60
N TYR A 112 6.74 2.79 8.69
CA TYR A 112 8.04 2.50 9.31
C TYR A 112 9.20 2.55 8.32
N PHE A 113 9.00 3.08 7.10
CA PHE A 113 10.05 3.30 6.12
C PHE A 113 10.47 4.78 6.08
N SER A 114 11.78 5.04 5.94
CA SER A 114 12.28 6.40 5.77
C SER A 114 11.83 7.00 4.44
N GLY A 115 11.55 8.30 4.43
CA GLY A 115 11.10 9.02 3.24
C GLY A 115 9.65 8.74 2.84
N VAL A 116 8.88 7.98 3.65
CA VAL A 116 7.47 7.67 3.38
C VAL A 116 6.56 8.53 4.26
N GLN A 117 5.62 9.22 3.62
CA GLN A 117 4.51 9.88 4.31
C GLN A 117 3.21 9.16 3.98
N LEU A 118 2.48 8.74 5.00
CA LEU A 118 1.14 8.18 4.86
C LEU A 118 0.11 9.31 4.92
N LYS A 119 -0.82 9.33 3.98
CA LYS A 119 -2.09 10.07 4.06
C LYS A 119 -3.17 9.09 4.47
N ASP A 120 -3.78 9.32 5.62
CA ASP A 120 -4.85 8.49 6.20
C ASP A 120 -6.07 9.37 6.49
N TYR A 121 -7.20 9.04 5.88
CA TYR A 121 -8.44 9.82 5.96
C TYR A 121 -9.41 9.33 7.05
N GLY A 122 -9.02 8.39 7.88
CA GLY A 122 -9.82 8.04 9.03
C GLY A 122 -9.85 6.59 9.47
N GLY A 123 -8.93 6.16 10.30
CA GLY A 123 -9.01 4.93 11.07
C GLY A 123 -8.97 3.63 10.24
N VAL A 124 -9.80 2.63 10.61
CA VAL A 124 -9.75 1.28 10.02
C VAL A 124 -10.25 1.28 8.57
N GLY A 125 -11.35 1.98 8.28
CA GLY A 125 -11.99 2.05 6.95
C GLY A 125 -11.47 3.16 6.04
N GLY A 126 -10.55 4.02 6.52
CA GLY A 126 -10.05 5.16 5.76
C GLY A 126 -9.24 4.77 4.53
N ILE A 127 -9.33 5.60 3.49
CA ILE A 127 -8.45 5.51 2.32
C ILE A 127 -7.01 5.84 2.77
N LYS A 128 -6.05 5.02 2.35
CA LYS A 128 -4.64 5.17 2.74
C LYS A 128 -3.72 5.18 1.53
N THR A 129 -3.09 6.32 1.28
CA THR A 129 -2.11 6.47 0.21
C THR A 129 -0.76 6.90 0.75
N ILE A 130 0.31 6.58 0.04
CA ILE A 130 1.66 6.96 0.43
C ILE A 130 2.28 7.94 -0.57
N ASN A 131 3.14 8.79 -0.04
CA ASN A 131 4.00 9.68 -0.80
C ASN A 131 5.46 9.36 -0.45
N VAL A 132 6.27 9.07 -1.45
CA VAL A 132 7.68 8.71 -1.27
C VAL A 132 8.54 9.92 -1.66
N ARG A 133 9.42 10.35 -0.74
CA ARG A 133 10.34 11.48 -0.94
C ARG A 133 9.65 12.72 -1.52
N SER A 134 8.44 13.02 -1.06
CA SER A 134 7.67 14.23 -1.41
C SER A 134 7.30 14.42 -2.89
N MET A 135 7.49 13.42 -3.73
CA MET A 135 7.17 13.54 -5.16
C MET A 135 5.66 13.47 -5.46
N GLY A 136 4.87 12.92 -4.56
CA GLY A 136 3.44 12.67 -4.71
C GLY A 136 3.12 11.18 -4.84
N SER A 137 1.93 10.79 -4.39
CA SER A 137 1.49 9.39 -4.44
C SER A 137 1.39 8.82 -5.86
N GLN A 138 1.13 9.66 -6.85
CA GLN A 138 1.03 9.28 -8.27
C GLN A 138 2.39 8.98 -8.92
N HIS A 139 3.51 9.36 -8.30
CA HIS A 139 4.87 9.01 -8.73
C HIS A 139 5.36 7.68 -8.15
N THR A 140 4.57 7.06 -7.27
CA THR A 140 4.90 5.79 -6.62
C THR A 140 4.12 4.65 -7.26
N ALA A 141 4.83 3.71 -7.87
CA ALA A 141 4.24 2.50 -8.41
C ALA A 141 4.15 1.41 -7.34
N VAL A 142 3.08 0.62 -7.36
CA VAL A 142 2.87 -0.53 -6.49
C VAL A 142 2.80 -1.78 -7.34
N TYR A 143 3.62 -2.77 -7.00
CA TYR A 143 3.70 -4.06 -7.69
C TYR A 143 3.22 -5.17 -6.76
N TYR A 144 2.31 -5.98 -7.26
CA TYR A 144 1.79 -7.16 -6.57
C TYR A 144 2.31 -8.41 -7.29
N ASN A 145 3.16 -9.19 -6.63
CA ASN A 145 3.86 -10.33 -7.24
C ASN A 145 4.63 -9.99 -8.54
N GLY A 146 5.20 -8.77 -8.62
CA GLY A 146 6.00 -8.32 -9.76
C GLY A 146 5.19 -7.70 -10.90
N ILE A 147 3.87 -7.59 -10.79
CA ILE A 147 3.02 -6.92 -11.80
C ILE A 147 2.42 -5.66 -11.18
N GLN A 148 2.53 -4.54 -11.87
CA GLN A 148 2.03 -3.26 -11.36
C GLN A 148 0.51 -3.28 -11.22
N ILE A 149 0.04 -2.89 -10.02
CA ILE A 149 -1.34 -2.53 -9.77
C ILE A 149 -1.46 -1.02 -9.97
N GLY A 150 -2.40 -0.62 -10.80
CA GLY A 150 -2.60 0.78 -11.13
C GLY A 150 -4.05 1.19 -10.95
N ASN A 151 -4.25 2.49 -10.93
CA ASN A 151 -5.57 3.10 -11.08
C ASN A 151 -5.41 4.23 -12.10
N ALA A 152 -5.85 4.01 -13.34
CA ALA A 152 -5.75 5.01 -14.40
C ALA A 152 -6.72 6.19 -14.18
N GLN A 153 -7.77 5.99 -13.38
CA GLN A 153 -8.75 7.01 -13.05
C GLN A 153 -8.14 8.15 -12.22
N ASN A 154 -7.49 7.81 -11.07
CA ASN A 154 -6.96 8.81 -10.12
C ASN A 154 -5.45 8.71 -9.88
N GLY A 155 -4.78 7.71 -10.43
CA GLY A 155 -3.33 7.53 -10.36
C GLY A 155 -2.80 7.10 -8.98
N GLN A 156 -3.66 6.76 -8.04
CA GLN A 156 -3.29 6.39 -6.68
C GLN A 156 -3.79 4.98 -6.34
N VAL A 157 -3.06 4.29 -5.50
CA VAL A 157 -3.43 2.96 -4.99
C VAL A 157 -3.76 3.10 -3.51
N ASP A 158 -4.99 2.69 -3.13
CA ASP A 158 -5.37 2.55 -1.72
C ASP A 158 -4.66 1.32 -1.14
N LEU A 159 -3.59 1.55 -0.37
CA LEU A 159 -2.81 0.49 0.27
C LEU A 159 -3.48 -0.06 1.54
N GLY A 160 -4.55 0.56 2.02
CA GLY A 160 -5.36 0.06 3.12
C GLY A 160 -6.11 -1.23 2.78
N ARG A 161 -6.36 -1.49 1.50
CA ARG A 161 -7.06 -2.70 1.03
C ARG A 161 -6.21 -3.97 0.97
N PHE A 162 -4.87 -3.88 1.14
CA PHE A 162 -3.99 -5.05 1.12
C PHE A 162 -3.66 -5.50 2.54
N SER A 163 -3.94 -6.78 2.81
CA SER A 163 -3.63 -7.43 4.08
C SER A 163 -2.16 -7.73 4.24
N LEU A 164 -1.69 -7.77 5.48
CA LEU A 164 -0.36 -8.30 5.83
C LEU A 164 -0.35 -9.82 5.99
N ASP A 165 -1.52 -10.46 6.13
CA ASP A 165 -1.62 -11.87 6.55
C ASP A 165 -1.11 -12.84 5.47
N ASN A 166 -1.25 -12.47 4.19
CA ASN A 166 -0.71 -13.21 3.05
C ASN A 166 0.60 -12.64 2.50
N MET A 167 1.19 -11.61 3.14
CA MET A 167 2.45 -11.02 2.68
C MET A 167 3.67 -11.76 3.22
N GLU A 168 4.58 -12.13 2.33
CA GLU A 168 5.94 -12.59 2.67
C GLU A 168 6.87 -11.40 2.84
N GLN A 169 6.74 -10.39 1.93
CA GLN A 169 7.63 -9.24 1.90
C GLN A 169 6.94 -7.99 1.38
N ILE A 170 7.27 -6.86 2.01
CA ILE A 170 7.07 -5.51 1.47
C ILE A 170 8.45 -4.90 1.24
N ALA A 171 8.74 -4.42 0.03
CA ALA A 171 9.99 -3.76 -0.29
C ALA A 171 9.74 -2.42 -0.98
N LEU A 172 10.45 -1.37 -0.56
CA LEU A 172 10.44 -0.05 -1.18
C LEU A 172 11.82 0.24 -1.78
N TYR A 173 11.84 0.55 -3.07
CA TYR A 173 13.00 1.05 -3.79
C TYR A 173 12.83 2.55 -4.10
N ASN A 174 13.75 3.37 -3.65
CA ASN A 174 13.84 4.78 -4.02
C ASN A 174 14.54 4.87 -5.39
N GLY A 175 13.76 5.01 -6.48
CA GLY A 175 14.26 4.95 -7.85
C GLY A 175 13.80 3.70 -8.58
N GLN A 176 14.64 2.67 -8.71
CA GLN A 176 14.26 1.41 -9.35
C GLN A 176 14.96 0.22 -8.67
N LYS A 177 14.46 -0.98 -8.95
CA LYS A 177 15.09 -2.23 -8.54
C LYS A 177 16.42 -2.42 -9.27
N SER A 178 17.39 -3.03 -8.61
CA SER A 178 18.74 -3.23 -9.16
C SER A 178 18.84 -4.36 -10.19
N ASP A 179 17.85 -5.24 -10.29
CA ASP A 179 17.80 -6.26 -11.32
C ASP A 179 17.33 -5.63 -12.64
N ILE A 180 18.12 -5.76 -13.71
CA ILE A 180 17.73 -5.28 -15.04
C ILE A 180 16.73 -6.19 -15.74
N TRP A 181 16.53 -7.42 -15.26
CA TRP A 181 15.53 -8.35 -15.79
C TRP A 181 14.15 -8.07 -15.18
N GLN A 182 13.53 -7.01 -15.65
CA GLN A 182 12.24 -6.53 -15.16
C GLN A 182 11.40 -5.98 -16.31
N PRO A 183 10.06 -5.87 -16.16
CA PRO A 183 9.20 -5.22 -17.11
C PRO A 183 9.68 -3.80 -17.49
N ALA A 184 9.43 -3.38 -18.71
CA ALA A 184 9.84 -2.05 -19.18
C ALA A 184 9.24 -0.93 -18.33
N ARG A 185 8.00 -1.05 -17.93
CA ARG A 185 7.27 -0.07 -17.10
C ARG A 185 7.92 0.16 -15.73
N GLU A 186 8.62 -0.82 -15.15
CA GLU A 186 9.31 -0.68 -13.86
C GLU A 186 10.42 0.38 -13.90
N PHE A 187 10.99 0.65 -15.09
CA PHE A 187 11.96 1.73 -15.28
C PHE A 187 11.31 3.12 -15.26
N GLY A 188 9.97 3.23 -15.39
CA GLY A 188 9.24 4.50 -15.55
C GLY A 188 8.84 5.22 -14.27
N SER A 189 8.88 4.57 -13.10
CA SER A 189 8.37 5.14 -11.85
C SER A 189 9.46 5.72 -10.98
N ALA A 190 9.14 6.76 -10.21
CA ALA A 190 10.10 7.45 -9.35
C ALA A 190 10.38 6.70 -8.04
N GLY A 191 9.37 6.02 -7.48
CA GLY A 191 9.48 5.13 -6.33
C GLY A 191 8.68 3.86 -6.58
N ASN A 192 9.16 2.71 -6.08
CA ASN A 192 8.56 1.41 -6.36
C ASN A 192 8.35 0.61 -5.08
N VAL A 193 7.10 0.25 -4.80
CA VAL A 193 6.71 -0.63 -3.69
C VAL A 193 6.38 -2.00 -4.25
N TYR A 194 7.05 -3.02 -3.76
CA TYR A 194 6.80 -4.42 -4.14
C TYR A 194 6.13 -5.16 -3.00
N LEU A 195 4.98 -5.71 -3.29
CA LEU A 195 4.19 -6.58 -2.42
C LEU A 195 4.36 -8.01 -2.92
N THR A 196 4.98 -8.85 -2.12
CA THR A 196 5.19 -10.25 -2.47
C THR A 196 4.38 -11.13 -1.53
N THR A 197 3.48 -11.94 -2.08
CA THR A 197 2.72 -12.91 -1.30
C THR A 197 3.56 -14.13 -0.95
N ARG A 198 3.13 -14.87 0.05
CA ARG A 198 3.80 -16.11 0.46
C ARG A 198 3.85 -17.11 -0.67
N LYS A 199 4.96 -17.83 -0.72
CA LYS A 199 5.12 -19.00 -1.56
C LYS A 199 4.91 -20.24 -0.70
N PRO A 200 4.06 -21.19 -1.11
CA PRO A 200 3.91 -22.42 -0.38
C PRO A 200 5.21 -23.23 -0.46
N TYR A 201 5.66 -23.68 0.70
CA TYR A 201 6.82 -24.57 0.82
C TYR A 201 6.40 -25.80 1.61
N PHE A 202 6.64 -26.99 1.06
CA PHE A 202 6.27 -28.25 1.66
C PHE A 202 7.50 -29.12 1.87
N ARG A 203 7.62 -29.74 3.04
CA ARG A 203 8.58 -30.81 3.28
C ARG A 203 8.15 -32.09 2.57
N GLU A 204 9.00 -33.11 2.51
CA GLU A 204 8.74 -34.31 1.68
C GLU A 204 7.37 -34.95 1.91
N CYS A 205 6.89 -35.07 3.14
CA CYS A 205 5.61 -35.72 3.48
C CYS A 205 4.44 -34.73 3.71
N GLU A 206 4.66 -33.42 3.50
CA GLU A 206 3.62 -32.42 3.75
C GLU A 206 2.81 -32.19 2.48
N LYS A 207 1.48 -32.18 2.62
CA LYS A 207 0.56 -31.93 1.50
C LYS A 207 -0.32 -30.70 1.72
N VAL A 208 -0.57 -30.33 2.97
CA VAL A 208 -1.51 -29.25 3.32
C VAL A 208 -0.94 -28.44 4.46
N HIS A 209 -1.01 -27.11 4.34
CA HIS A 209 -0.81 -26.18 5.44
C HIS A 209 -2.09 -25.37 5.64
N VAL A 210 -2.48 -25.17 6.87
CA VAL A 210 -3.64 -24.36 7.24
C VAL A 210 -3.22 -23.25 8.18
N ARG A 211 -3.68 -22.05 7.89
CA ARG A 211 -3.54 -20.88 8.74
C ARG A 211 -4.93 -20.34 9.04
N ALA A 212 -5.24 -20.12 10.30
CA ALA A 212 -6.47 -19.48 10.72
C ALA A 212 -6.15 -18.41 11.75
N GLN A 213 -6.79 -17.27 11.64
CA GLN A 213 -6.60 -16.22 12.62
C GLN A 213 -7.90 -15.45 12.86
N MET A 214 -8.03 -14.95 14.09
CA MET A 214 -9.08 -14.01 14.47
C MET A 214 -8.44 -12.82 15.16
N ARG A 215 -8.70 -11.63 14.62
CA ARG A 215 -8.29 -10.36 15.21
C ARG A 215 -9.53 -9.60 15.64
N ALA A 216 -9.56 -9.15 16.90
CA ALA A 216 -10.66 -8.38 17.47
C ALA A 216 -10.11 -7.21 18.26
N GLY A 217 -10.90 -6.15 18.44
CA GLY A 217 -10.40 -4.99 19.19
C GLY A 217 -11.36 -3.82 19.26
N SER A 218 -10.80 -2.67 19.58
CA SER A 218 -11.50 -1.39 19.63
C SER A 218 -12.24 -1.11 18.33
N PHE A 219 -13.27 -0.27 18.38
CA PHE A 219 -14.12 0.12 17.24
C PHE A 219 -14.93 -1.06 16.66
N ALA A 220 -15.29 -2.02 17.53
CA ALA A 220 -15.94 -3.27 17.16
C ALA A 220 -15.21 -4.01 16.01
N LEU A 221 -13.88 -3.93 15.99
CA LEU A 221 -13.08 -4.63 14.99
C LEU A 221 -13.30 -6.15 15.11
N ALA A 222 -13.64 -6.77 13.99
CA ALA A 222 -13.67 -8.22 13.81
C ALA A 222 -13.01 -8.55 12.46
N ASN A 223 -11.92 -9.32 12.52
CA ASN A 223 -11.12 -9.61 11.32
C ASN A 223 -10.66 -11.08 11.33
N PRO A 224 -11.57 -12.03 11.00
CA PRO A 224 -11.21 -13.42 10.74
C PRO A 224 -10.49 -13.54 9.39
N ALA A 225 -9.46 -14.40 9.36
CA ALA A 225 -8.76 -14.77 8.14
C ALA A 225 -8.42 -16.26 8.15
N VAL A 226 -8.43 -16.88 6.97
CA VAL A 226 -8.04 -18.27 6.76
C VAL A 226 -7.19 -18.37 5.50
N GLY A 227 -6.14 -19.18 5.56
CA GLY A 227 -5.28 -19.51 4.43
C GLY A 227 -5.04 -21.01 4.37
N VAL A 228 -5.08 -21.59 3.18
CA VAL A 228 -4.81 -23.00 2.93
C VAL A 228 -3.84 -23.12 1.77
N ASP A 229 -2.73 -23.82 1.99
CA ASP A 229 -1.79 -24.20 0.95
C ASP A 229 -1.88 -25.70 0.71
N VAL A 230 -1.97 -26.13 -0.54
CA VAL A 230 -2.10 -27.54 -0.91
C VAL A 230 -1.05 -27.90 -1.96
N ARG A 231 -0.30 -28.98 -1.72
CA ARG A 231 0.54 -29.62 -2.73
C ARG A 231 -0.34 -30.54 -3.58
N LEU A 232 -0.56 -30.18 -4.85
CA LEU A 232 -1.37 -30.98 -5.79
C LEU A 232 -0.54 -32.10 -6.44
N ALA A 233 0.72 -31.79 -6.79
CA ALA A 233 1.67 -32.72 -7.37
C ALA A 233 3.09 -32.25 -7.05
N GLU A 234 4.11 -33.00 -7.49
CA GLU A 234 5.49 -32.54 -7.44
C GLU A 234 5.64 -31.26 -8.29
N GLY A 235 6.21 -30.22 -7.69
CA GLY A 235 6.35 -28.90 -8.32
C GLY A 235 5.04 -28.12 -8.49
N VAL A 236 3.85 -28.68 -8.17
CA VAL A 236 2.56 -28.02 -8.32
C VAL A 236 1.89 -27.79 -6.97
N SER A 237 1.56 -26.53 -6.66
CA SER A 237 0.88 -26.15 -5.42
C SER A 237 -0.18 -25.08 -5.65
N MET A 238 -1.17 -25.07 -4.79
CA MET A 238 -2.28 -24.11 -4.77
C MET A 238 -2.31 -23.39 -3.41
N THR A 239 -2.60 -22.11 -3.43
CA THR A 239 -2.86 -21.29 -2.25
C THR A 239 -4.27 -20.70 -2.32
N LEU A 240 -4.98 -20.69 -1.20
CA LEU A 240 -6.28 -20.05 -1.04
C LEU A 240 -6.24 -19.23 0.24
N ASP A 241 -6.53 -17.95 0.16
CA ASP A 241 -6.59 -17.05 1.31
C ASP A 241 -7.90 -16.27 1.27
N ALA A 242 -8.57 -16.17 2.42
CA ALA A 242 -9.79 -15.40 2.58
C ALA A 242 -9.74 -14.61 3.88
N GLU A 243 -10.24 -13.38 3.85
CA GLU A 243 -10.27 -12.48 4.98
C GLU A 243 -11.54 -11.64 4.95
N TYR A 244 -12.12 -11.43 6.14
CA TYR A 244 -13.23 -10.51 6.34
C TYR A 244 -12.81 -9.43 7.33
N VAL A 245 -13.17 -8.19 7.07
CA VAL A 245 -12.89 -7.03 7.95
C VAL A 245 -14.20 -6.32 8.24
N TYR A 246 -14.54 -6.23 9.51
CA TYR A 246 -15.63 -5.41 9.99
C TYR A 246 -15.12 -4.45 11.06
N SER A 247 -15.56 -3.21 11.00
CA SER A 247 -15.38 -2.24 12.09
C SER A 247 -16.50 -1.20 11.99
N ASN A 248 -17.02 -0.73 13.15
CA ASN A 248 -17.95 0.38 13.18
C ASN A 248 -17.27 1.75 13.05
N GLY A 249 -15.93 1.81 13.13
CA GLY A 249 -15.12 3.01 12.95
C GLY A 249 -15.40 4.14 13.93
N LYS A 250 -16.14 3.88 15.02
CA LYS A 250 -16.53 4.90 16.00
C LYS A 250 -15.45 5.02 17.09
N TYR A 251 -14.87 6.20 17.26
CA TYR A 251 -13.90 6.48 18.30
C TYR A 251 -14.03 7.89 18.86
N PRO A 252 -13.75 8.09 20.18
CA PRO A 252 -13.73 9.41 20.78
C PRO A 252 -12.48 10.17 20.34
N PHE A 253 -12.62 11.45 20.10
CA PHE A 253 -11.52 12.37 19.86
C PHE A 253 -11.83 13.73 20.47
N ARG A 254 -10.79 14.54 20.74
CA ARG A 254 -10.93 15.92 21.19
C ARG A 254 -10.85 16.83 19.97
N TYR A 255 -11.84 17.71 19.83
CA TYR A 255 -11.83 18.75 18.82
C TYR A 255 -11.57 20.08 19.50
N LYS A 256 -10.38 20.63 19.29
CA LYS A 256 -9.96 21.92 19.83
C LYS A 256 -9.62 22.85 18.69
N ARG A 257 -10.26 24.01 18.63
CA ARG A 257 -9.92 25.08 17.69
C ARG A 257 -9.57 26.34 18.45
N VAL A 258 -8.41 26.86 18.16
CA VAL A 258 -7.92 28.15 18.67
C VAL A 258 -8.04 29.16 17.55
N LEU A 259 -8.61 30.33 17.85
CA LEU A 259 -8.69 31.47 16.93
C LEU A 259 -7.32 32.14 16.80
N PRO A 260 -7.13 33.03 15.80
CA PRO A 260 -5.86 33.74 15.57
C PRO A 260 -5.39 34.60 16.74
N ASP A 261 -6.33 35.06 17.57
CA ASP A 261 -6.09 35.86 18.76
C ASP A 261 -5.72 35.02 20.00
N GLY A 262 -5.61 33.70 19.84
CA GLY A 262 -5.30 32.77 20.93
C GLY A 262 -6.51 32.30 21.72
N GLN A 263 -7.73 32.82 21.46
CA GLN A 263 -8.94 32.35 22.13
C GLN A 263 -9.35 30.97 21.65
N VAL A 264 -9.90 30.15 22.54
CA VAL A 264 -10.41 28.81 22.23
C VAL A 264 -11.84 28.95 21.71
N ALA A 265 -12.03 28.75 20.42
CA ALA A 265 -13.35 28.75 19.80
C ALA A 265 -14.17 27.49 20.16
N TYR A 266 -13.50 26.33 20.17
CA TYR A 266 -14.10 25.05 20.52
C TYR A 266 -13.08 24.21 21.29
N ASP A 267 -13.54 23.55 22.35
CA ASP A 267 -12.79 22.50 23.06
C ASP A 267 -13.80 21.47 23.54
N THR A 268 -14.02 20.44 22.76
CA THR A 268 -15.04 19.44 23.02
C THR A 268 -14.55 18.04 22.69
N THR A 269 -15.11 17.06 23.38
CA THR A 269 -14.90 15.65 23.02
C THR A 269 -16.12 15.15 22.27
N ALA A 270 -15.86 14.49 21.16
CA ALA A 270 -16.90 13.97 20.30
C ALA A 270 -16.54 12.57 19.80
N VAL A 271 -17.50 11.88 19.18
CA VAL A 271 -17.30 10.54 18.63
C VAL A 271 -17.30 10.62 17.12
N ARG A 272 -16.22 10.19 16.47
CA ARG A 272 -16.11 10.07 15.02
C ARG A 272 -17.21 9.16 14.50
N GLN A 273 -17.90 9.60 13.47
CA GLN A 273 -18.99 8.88 12.79
C GLN A 273 -18.57 8.57 11.34
N ASN A 274 -19.32 7.67 10.70
CA ASN A 274 -19.16 7.34 9.28
C ASN A 274 -17.75 6.84 8.91
N GLY A 275 -17.11 6.11 9.83
CA GLY A 275 -15.80 5.48 9.60
C GLY A 275 -15.90 3.95 9.55
N ASP A 276 -17.12 3.43 9.41
CA ASP A 276 -17.39 2.00 9.33
C ASP A 276 -16.86 1.36 8.06
N ILE A 277 -16.53 0.08 8.16
CA ILE A 277 -16.12 -0.75 7.03
C ILE A 277 -16.67 -2.16 7.15
N ASN A 278 -17.09 -2.70 6.03
CA ASN A 278 -17.46 -4.08 5.82
C ASN A 278 -16.76 -4.54 4.54
N ALA A 279 -15.77 -5.42 4.66
CA ALA A 279 -14.94 -5.80 3.51
C ALA A 279 -14.62 -7.29 3.51
N VAL A 280 -14.55 -7.86 2.30
CA VAL A 280 -14.13 -9.24 2.04
C VAL A 280 -12.96 -9.22 1.08
N ARG A 281 -11.95 -10.02 1.34
CA ARG A 281 -10.83 -10.29 0.44
C ARG A 281 -10.72 -11.78 0.22
N ALA A 282 -10.52 -12.18 -1.04
CA ALA A 282 -10.25 -13.57 -1.41
C ALA A 282 -9.13 -13.61 -2.44
N GLU A 283 -8.19 -14.52 -2.24
CA GLU A 283 -7.05 -14.72 -3.13
C GLU A 283 -6.89 -16.19 -3.45
N ALA A 284 -6.51 -16.51 -4.69
CA ALA A 284 -6.17 -17.86 -5.11
C ALA A 284 -4.88 -17.82 -5.95
N GLY A 285 -3.95 -18.71 -5.64
CA GLY A 285 -2.70 -18.86 -6.37
C GLY A 285 -2.51 -20.29 -6.84
N LEU A 286 -2.02 -20.47 -8.08
CA LEU A 286 -1.54 -21.75 -8.59
C LEU A 286 -0.09 -21.57 -9.01
N HIS A 287 0.79 -22.41 -8.48
CA HIS A 287 2.22 -22.36 -8.69
C HIS A 287 2.69 -23.68 -9.30
N HIS A 288 3.40 -23.61 -10.41
CA HIS A 288 4.03 -24.76 -11.05
C HIS A 288 5.50 -24.49 -11.29
N TYR A 289 6.37 -25.12 -10.51
CA TYR A 289 7.81 -25.09 -10.66
C TYR A 289 8.25 -26.39 -11.37
N TYR A 290 8.67 -26.30 -12.61
CA TYR A 290 9.09 -27.46 -13.43
C TYR A 290 10.60 -27.55 -13.58
N SER A 291 11.34 -26.50 -13.18
CA SER A 291 12.80 -26.49 -13.08
C SER A 291 13.28 -25.55 -11.98
N ASN A 292 14.57 -25.48 -11.74
CA ASN A 292 15.16 -24.54 -10.76
C ASN A 292 14.99 -23.07 -11.17
N THR A 293 14.80 -22.78 -12.45
CA THR A 293 14.66 -21.44 -13.03
C THR A 293 13.29 -21.21 -13.65
N GLY A 294 12.62 -22.28 -14.06
CA GLY A 294 11.35 -22.25 -14.81
C GLY A 294 10.13 -22.44 -13.95
N PHE A 295 9.17 -21.53 -14.07
CA PHE A 295 7.89 -21.66 -13.40
C PHE A 295 6.75 -20.94 -14.13
N TRP A 296 5.53 -21.40 -13.85
CA TRP A 296 4.29 -20.71 -14.08
C TRP A 296 3.66 -20.33 -12.76
N ARG A 297 3.09 -19.14 -12.68
CA ARG A 297 2.27 -18.69 -11.56
C ARG A 297 1.01 -18.05 -12.10
N PHE A 298 -0.13 -18.54 -11.64
CA PHE A 298 -1.42 -17.88 -11.79
C PHE A 298 -1.83 -17.30 -10.43
N HIS A 299 -2.37 -16.08 -10.41
CA HIS A 299 -2.87 -15.44 -9.20
C HIS A 299 -4.16 -14.71 -9.50
N LEU A 300 -5.18 -14.93 -8.67
CA LEU A 300 -6.47 -14.25 -8.68
C LEU A 300 -6.63 -13.51 -7.35
N TYR A 301 -7.00 -12.25 -7.43
CA TYR A 301 -7.30 -11.39 -6.29
C TYR A 301 -8.70 -10.80 -6.46
N ASN A 302 -9.49 -10.83 -5.37
CA ASN A 302 -10.78 -10.15 -5.30
C ASN A 302 -10.90 -9.44 -3.97
N TYR A 303 -11.31 -8.20 -4.01
CA TYR A 303 -11.63 -7.37 -2.86
C TYR A 303 -12.97 -6.69 -3.09
N TYR A 304 -13.85 -6.78 -2.10
CA TYR A 304 -15.10 -6.05 -2.03
C TYR A 304 -15.17 -5.30 -0.72
N SER A 305 -15.61 -4.03 -0.74
CA SER A 305 -15.86 -3.27 0.47
C SER A 305 -17.05 -2.34 0.32
N GLU A 306 -17.77 -2.17 1.42
CA GLU A 306 -18.69 -1.09 1.69
C GLU A 306 -18.17 -0.33 2.89
N ARG A 307 -18.00 0.99 2.75
CA ARG A 307 -17.45 1.83 3.83
C ARG A 307 -18.04 3.23 3.85
N GLY A 308 -18.12 3.79 5.05
CA GLY A 308 -18.32 5.21 5.24
C GLY A 308 -17.03 5.97 4.90
N VAL A 309 -17.20 7.17 4.38
CA VAL A 309 -16.10 8.12 4.17
C VAL A 309 -16.30 9.26 5.15
N PRO A 310 -15.57 9.24 6.30
CA PRO A 310 -15.72 10.30 7.27
C PRO A 310 -15.12 11.59 6.72
N GLY A 311 -15.95 12.60 6.49
CA GLY A 311 -15.51 13.89 5.96
C GLY A 311 -14.69 14.72 6.95
N ALA A 312 -14.07 15.80 6.49
CA ALA A 312 -13.39 16.76 7.36
C ALA A 312 -14.36 17.44 8.33
N ILE A 313 -13.92 17.70 9.56
CA ILE A 313 -14.68 18.45 10.56
C ILE A 313 -14.31 19.93 10.41
N VAL A 314 -15.22 20.72 9.85
CA VAL A 314 -15.00 22.16 9.63
C VAL A 314 -16.06 22.95 10.38
N ASN A 315 -15.65 23.93 11.20
CA ASN A 315 -16.54 24.77 12.00
C ASN A 315 -17.56 23.98 12.84
N ASN A 316 -17.13 22.89 13.46
CA ASN A 316 -17.97 21.97 14.23
C ASN A 316 -19.11 21.33 13.41
N VAL A 317 -18.96 21.31 12.09
CA VAL A 317 -19.90 20.67 11.17
C VAL A 317 -19.35 19.28 10.81
N TRP A 318 -20.17 18.28 11.04
CA TRP A 318 -19.88 16.86 10.82
C TRP A 318 -20.49 16.41 9.50
N ARG A 319 -19.72 15.71 8.70
CA ARG A 319 -20.17 15.15 7.43
C ARG A 319 -20.35 13.65 7.58
N ASN A 320 -21.54 13.15 7.35
CA ASN A 320 -21.88 11.73 7.54
C ASN A 320 -22.58 11.11 6.32
N GLY A 321 -22.72 11.87 5.23
CA GLY A 321 -23.49 11.45 4.06
C GLY A 321 -22.69 10.74 2.97
N GLU A 322 -21.38 10.58 3.15
CA GLU A 322 -20.52 10.01 2.11
C GLU A 322 -20.34 8.49 2.30
N ARG A 323 -20.60 7.71 1.24
CA ARG A 323 -20.42 6.25 1.21
C ARG A 323 -19.62 5.85 0.00
N LEU A 324 -18.85 4.76 0.14
CA LEU A 324 -18.00 4.22 -0.92
C LEU A 324 -18.13 2.69 -0.98
N TRP A 325 -18.41 2.18 -2.16
CA TRP A 325 -18.35 0.76 -2.49
C TRP A 325 -17.23 0.54 -3.48
N ASP A 326 -16.36 -0.42 -3.18
CA ASP A 326 -15.26 -0.82 -4.06
C ASP A 326 -15.36 -2.32 -4.37
N ARG A 327 -15.16 -2.70 -5.62
CA ARG A 327 -14.90 -4.07 -6.03
C ARG A 327 -13.68 -4.07 -6.94
N ASN A 328 -12.60 -4.67 -6.47
CA ASN A 328 -11.36 -4.75 -7.21
C ASN A 328 -11.03 -6.22 -7.48
N THR A 329 -10.99 -6.60 -8.73
CA THR A 329 -10.67 -7.96 -9.16
C THR A 329 -9.54 -7.91 -10.18
N PHE A 330 -8.49 -8.70 -9.97
CA PHE A 330 -7.48 -8.90 -10.98
C PHE A 330 -7.01 -10.35 -11.05
N ALA A 331 -6.71 -10.79 -12.27
CA ALA A 331 -6.06 -12.06 -12.55
C ALA A 331 -4.70 -11.79 -13.19
N GLN A 332 -3.68 -12.53 -12.74
CA GLN A 332 -2.31 -12.40 -13.22
C GLN A 332 -1.76 -13.77 -13.60
N VAL A 333 -1.01 -13.80 -14.71
CA VAL A 333 -0.20 -14.94 -15.12
C VAL A 333 1.24 -14.48 -15.26
N GLN A 334 2.15 -15.23 -14.69
CA GLN A 334 3.58 -15.02 -14.81
C GLN A 334 4.21 -16.33 -15.29
N TRP A 335 5.03 -16.21 -16.30
CA TRP A 335 5.92 -17.25 -16.76
C TRP A 335 7.34 -16.74 -16.79
N GLN A 336 8.30 -17.56 -16.35
CA GLN A 336 9.73 -17.30 -16.58
C GLN A 336 10.50 -18.58 -16.74
N ASP A 337 11.59 -18.48 -17.49
CA ASP A 337 12.58 -19.55 -17.61
C ASP A 337 13.96 -18.99 -17.98
N GLU A 338 14.99 -19.84 -17.87
CA GLU A 338 16.35 -19.56 -18.26
C GLU A 338 16.86 -20.64 -19.22
N PHE A 339 17.29 -20.21 -20.39
CA PHE A 339 17.78 -21.07 -21.46
C PHE A 339 19.30 -20.98 -21.56
N PHE A 340 19.94 -22.15 -21.74
CA PHE A 340 21.40 -22.27 -21.93
C PHE A 340 22.25 -21.61 -20.81
N GLY A 341 21.67 -21.39 -19.61
CA GLY A 341 22.33 -20.72 -18.50
C GLY A 341 22.74 -19.27 -18.75
N ARG A 342 22.22 -18.63 -19.80
CA ARG A 342 22.60 -17.26 -20.21
C ARG A 342 21.46 -16.39 -20.69
N TRP A 343 20.36 -16.98 -21.15
CA TRP A 343 19.23 -16.26 -21.69
C TRP A 343 18.00 -16.47 -20.82
N SER A 344 17.59 -15.45 -20.09
CA SER A 344 16.43 -15.46 -19.19
C SER A 344 15.27 -14.73 -19.86
N VAL A 345 14.09 -15.33 -19.86
CA VAL A 345 12.86 -14.78 -20.41
C VAL A 345 11.77 -14.74 -19.35
N ARG A 346 11.03 -13.67 -19.28
CA ARG A 346 9.86 -13.49 -18.40
C ARG A 346 8.71 -12.92 -19.21
N ALA A 347 7.54 -13.53 -19.09
CA ALA A 347 6.30 -13.03 -19.68
C ALA A 347 5.26 -12.84 -18.57
N LEU A 348 4.53 -11.72 -18.64
CA LEU A 348 3.50 -11.34 -17.68
C LEU A 348 2.22 -10.98 -18.44
N LEU A 349 1.09 -11.39 -17.88
CA LEU A 349 -0.25 -11.02 -18.32
C LEU A 349 -1.07 -10.61 -17.10
N LYS A 350 -1.81 -9.51 -17.19
CA LYS A 350 -2.82 -9.12 -16.18
C LYS A 350 -4.09 -8.66 -16.87
N TYR A 351 -5.21 -9.07 -16.29
CA TYR A 351 -6.52 -8.47 -16.48
C TYR A 351 -7.02 -7.93 -15.16
N ALA A 352 -7.52 -6.70 -15.13
CA ALA A 352 -8.14 -6.11 -13.95
C ALA A 352 -9.51 -5.51 -14.29
N ASN A 353 -10.43 -5.61 -13.33
CA ASN A 353 -11.77 -5.03 -13.37
C ASN A 353 -12.05 -4.40 -12.01
N ASP A 354 -12.04 -3.07 -11.96
CA ASP A 354 -12.22 -2.29 -10.77
C ASP A 354 -13.51 -1.47 -10.88
N TYR A 355 -14.43 -1.67 -9.94
CA TYR A 355 -15.67 -0.92 -9.83
C TYR A 355 -15.65 -0.09 -8.56
N THR A 356 -16.03 1.17 -8.66
CA THR A 356 -16.18 2.10 -7.54
C THR A 356 -17.52 2.83 -7.68
N HIS A 357 -18.29 2.84 -6.59
CA HIS A 357 -19.52 3.62 -6.47
C HIS A 357 -19.38 4.56 -5.28
N TYR A 358 -19.46 5.85 -5.54
CA TYR A 358 -19.37 6.92 -4.54
C TYR A 358 -20.67 7.70 -4.48
N ILE A 359 -21.22 7.81 -3.27
CA ILE A 359 -22.44 8.57 -3.00
C ILE A 359 -22.16 9.62 -1.94
N ASN A 360 -22.73 10.80 -2.12
CA ASN A 360 -22.78 11.86 -1.13
C ASN A 360 -24.21 12.41 -1.02
N TYR A 361 -24.84 12.18 0.12
CA TYR A 361 -26.18 12.69 0.45
C TYR A 361 -26.14 13.86 1.43
N ASP A 362 -24.98 14.44 1.74
CA ASP A 362 -24.93 15.61 2.62
C ASP A 362 -25.47 16.82 1.89
N GLU A 363 -26.65 17.29 2.29
CA GLU A 363 -27.37 18.43 1.69
C GLU A 363 -26.55 19.74 1.73
N ARG A 364 -25.53 19.82 2.57
CA ARG A 364 -24.61 20.98 2.68
C ARG A 364 -23.51 20.98 1.64
N LEU A 365 -23.36 19.89 0.89
CA LEU A 365 -22.44 19.72 -0.24
C LEU A 365 -23.24 19.54 -1.52
N LEU A 366 -22.54 19.61 -2.65
CA LEU A 366 -23.14 19.17 -3.91
C LEU A 366 -23.42 17.67 -3.80
N PRO A 367 -24.65 17.22 -4.01
CA PRO A 367 -24.96 15.81 -4.05
C PRO A 367 -24.13 15.13 -5.13
N ALA A 368 -23.69 13.89 -4.88
CA ALA A 368 -22.95 13.10 -5.83
C ALA A 368 -23.44 11.66 -5.79
N ASP A 369 -23.62 11.05 -6.94
CA ASP A 369 -23.88 9.62 -7.10
C ASP A 369 -23.15 9.17 -8.37
N ASN A 370 -21.89 8.74 -8.20
CA ASN A 370 -20.99 8.47 -9.29
C ASN A 370 -20.56 7.01 -9.31
N GLN A 371 -20.66 6.37 -10.44
CA GLN A 371 -20.17 5.02 -10.69
C GLN A 371 -18.99 5.04 -11.68
N TYR A 372 -18.00 4.22 -11.40
CA TYR A 372 -16.80 4.09 -12.21
C TYR A 372 -16.49 2.61 -12.41
N LEU A 373 -16.37 2.18 -13.67
CA LEU A 373 -15.88 0.86 -14.03
C LEU A 373 -14.58 1.01 -14.82
N GLN A 374 -13.48 0.59 -14.23
CA GLN A 374 -12.18 0.59 -14.87
C GLN A 374 -11.78 -0.83 -15.25
N GLN A 375 -11.33 -1.01 -16.48
CA GLN A 375 -10.78 -2.27 -16.98
C GLN A 375 -9.36 -2.06 -17.48
N GLU A 376 -8.49 -3.05 -17.23
CA GLU A 376 -7.10 -2.99 -17.63
C GLU A 376 -6.66 -4.35 -18.20
N ILE A 377 -5.98 -4.31 -19.35
CA ILE A 377 -5.20 -5.43 -19.88
C ILE A 377 -3.74 -4.98 -19.91
N TYR A 378 -2.85 -5.79 -19.35
CA TYR A 378 -1.41 -5.54 -19.36
C TYR A 378 -0.65 -6.77 -19.79
N LEU A 379 0.29 -6.56 -20.71
CA LEU A 379 1.19 -7.57 -21.25
C LEU A 379 2.64 -7.08 -21.09
N SER A 380 3.55 -7.96 -20.71
CA SER A 380 4.99 -7.67 -20.65
C SER A 380 5.81 -8.87 -21.09
N VAL A 381 6.86 -8.61 -21.86
CA VAL A 381 7.93 -9.58 -22.17
C VAL A 381 9.26 -8.94 -21.88
N ALA A 382 10.02 -9.52 -20.95
CA ALA A 382 11.35 -9.07 -20.56
C ALA A 382 12.36 -10.17 -20.79
N GLN A 383 13.45 -9.84 -21.47
CA GLN A 383 14.54 -10.76 -21.80
C GLN A 383 15.84 -10.20 -21.21
N LYS A 384 16.66 -11.08 -20.66
CA LYS A 384 18.02 -10.77 -20.21
C LYS A 384 18.99 -11.77 -20.81
N VAL A 385 20.10 -11.27 -21.34
CA VAL A 385 21.18 -12.06 -21.91
C VAL A 385 22.48 -11.74 -21.18
N MET A 386 23.15 -12.77 -20.65
CA MET A 386 24.49 -12.68 -20.10
C MET A 386 25.49 -12.80 -21.27
N LEU A 387 26.02 -11.66 -21.71
CA LEU A 387 27.01 -11.61 -22.78
C LEU A 387 28.38 -12.12 -22.27
N PHE A 388 28.79 -11.64 -21.10
CA PHE A 388 29.99 -12.06 -20.37
C PHE A 388 29.66 -12.22 -18.90
N ARG A 389 30.50 -12.87 -18.12
CA ARG A 389 30.31 -13.01 -16.65
C ARG A 389 30.20 -11.68 -15.90
N TRP A 390 30.64 -10.59 -16.52
CA TRP A 390 30.64 -9.25 -15.96
C TRP A 390 29.68 -8.29 -16.69
N TRP A 391 29.01 -8.74 -17.76
CA TRP A 391 28.15 -7.88 -18.59
C TRP A 391 26.85 -8.57 -18.96
N ASP A 392 25.73 -8.02 -18.45
CA ASP A 392 24.37 -8.41 -18.76
C ASP A 392 23.67 -7.31 -19.58
N MET A 393 22.81 -7.70 -20.52
CA MET A 393 21.90 -6.82 -21.24
C MET A 393 20.47 -7.29 -21.08
N SER A 394 19.52 -6.36 -21.02
CA SER A 394 18.09 -6.64 -20.93
C SER A 394 17.33 -5.77 -21.92
N LEU A 395 16.35 -6.40 -22.59
CA LEU A 395 15.35 -5.75 -23.44
C LEU A 395 13.98 -6.14 -22.92
N ALA A 396 13.09 -5.16 -22.71
CA ALA A 396 11.73 -5.45 -22.33
C ALA A 396 10.74 -4.55 -23.08
N TYR A 397 9.60 -5.14 -23.41
CA TYR A 397 8.47 -4.46 -24.03
C TYR A 397 7.20 -4.73 -23.23
N ASP A 398 6.45 -3.66 -22.93
CA ASP A 398 5.18 -3.71 -22.23
C ASP A 398 4.10 -3.00 -23.04
N PHE A 399 2.90 -3.56 -22.97
CA PHE A 399 1.69 -2.99 -23.51
C PHE A 399 0.62 -2.91 -22.43
N GLN A 400 -0.13 -1.82 -22.38
CA GLN A 400 -1.29 -1.66 -21.50
C GLN A 400 -2.43 -0.97 -22.24
N TYR A 401 -3.62 -1.55 -22.07
CA TYR A 401 -4.89 -0.93 -22.44
C TYR A 401 -5.68 -0.65 -21.16
N ASN A 402 -6.15 0.60 -21.01
CA ASN A 402 -7.08 1.01 -19.97
C ASN A 402 -8.37 1.51 -20.60
N HIS A 403 -9.49 1.08 -20.02
CA HIS A 403 -10.83 1.56 -20.31
C HIS A 403 -11.48 2.05 -19.03
N LEU A 404 -12.10 3.23 -19.06
CA LEU A 404 -12.89 3.79 -17.97
C LEU A 404 -14.30 4.10 -18.50
N HIS A 405 -15.30 3.48 -17.89
CA HIS A 405 -16.70 3.86 -17.99
C HIS A 405 -17.06 4.62 -16.72
N ARG A 406 -17.60 5.84 -16.90
CA ARG A 406 -18.09 6.70 -15.84
C ARG A 406 -19.56 7.00 -16.06
N GLU A 407 -20.33 6.90 -14.99
CA GLU A 407 -21.74 7.25 -14.95
C GLU A 407 -21.99 8.21 -13.77
N ASP A 408 -22.67 9.34 -14.03
CA ASP A 408 -23.15 10.28 -13.03
C ASP A 408 -24.68 10.17 -12.99
N LEU A 409 -25.20 9.63 -11.89
CA LEU A 409 -26.63 9.35 -11.74
C LEU A 409 -27.47 10.58 -11.35
N ILE A 410 -26.84 11.70 -10.95
CA ILE A 410 -27.53 12.94 -10.59
C ILE A 410 -27.64 13.88 -11.79
N LEU A 411 -26.59 13.99 -12.60
CA LEU A 411 -26.56 14.84 -13.78
C LEU A 411 -27.10 14.10 -15.01
N GLU A 412 -28.42 13.84 -15.06
CA GLU A 412 -29.13 13.25 -16.19
C GLU A 412 -28.49 11.99 -16.78
N SER A 413 -27.98 11.10 -15.92
CA SER A 413 -27.34 9.80 -16.31
C SER A 413 -26.30 9.97 -17.42
N ARG A 414 -25.40 10.93 -17.25
CA ARG A 414 -24.32 11.15 -18.21
C ARG A 414 -23.32 10.00 -18.18
N GLU A 415 -23.33 9.18 -19.21
CA GLU A 415 -22.36 8.13 -19.45
C GLU A 415 -21.18 8.65 -20.27
N GLU A 416 -19.97 8.34 -19.85
CA GLU A 416 -18.74 8.70 -20.57
C GLU A 416 -17.77 7.51 -20.61
N PHE A 417 -17.11 7.35 -21.74
CA PHE A 417 -16.16 6.29 -21.99
C PHE A 417 -14.81 6.85 -22.38
N PHE A 418 -13.78 6.45 -21.67
CA PHE A 418 -12.40 6.84 -21.94
C PHE A 418 -11.53 5.62 -22.12
N HIS A 419 -10.56 5.71 -23.01
CA HIS A 419 -9.60 4.64 -23.24
C HIS A 419 -8.20 5.20 -23.41
N ARG A 420 -7.19 4.38 -23.13
CA ARG A 420 -5.77 4.72 -23.23
C ARG A 420 -4.97 3.51 -23.63
N TYR A 421 -4.10 3.68 -24.63
CA TYR A 421 -3.09 2.73 -25.02
C TYR A 421 -1.73 3.23 -24.57
N SER A 422 -0.95 2.38 -23.94
CA SER A 422 0.39 2.74 -23.45
C SER A 422 1.40 1.66 -23.84
N HIS A 423 2.54 2.10 -24.33
CA HIS A 423 3.64 1.26 -24.77
C HIS A 423 4.92 1.69 -24.06
N TRP A 424 5.68 0.73 -23.57
CA TRP A 424 7.00 0.94 -22.98
C TRP A 424 8.00 0.00 -23.64
N LEU A 425 9.15 0.54 -24.02
CA LEU A 425 10.27 -0.23 -24.51
C LEU A 425 11.51 0.17 -23.69
N SER A 426 12.15 -0.77 -23.02
CA SER A 426 13.35 -0.53 -22.26
C SER A 426 14.54 -1.31 -22.74
N LEU A 427 15.69 -0.65 -22.79
CA LEU A 427 16.99 -1.27 -22.96
C LEU A 427 17.81 -0.97 -21.71
N ALA A 428 18.35 -2.00 -21.07
CA ALA A 428 19.19 -1.86 -19.89
C ALA A 428 20.46 -2.71 -20.02
N SER A 429 21.53 -2.23 -19.42
CA SER A 429 22.80 -2.91 -19.37
C SER A 429 23.41 -2.81 -17.98
N ALA A 430 23.97 -3.90 -17.48
CA ALA A 430 24.62 -3.98 -16.17
C ALA A 430 26.03 -4.52 -16.31
N TRP A 431 26.98 -3.81 -15.73
CA TRP A 431 28.40 -4.17 -15.68
C TRP A 431 28.81 -4.44 -14.23
N ASN A 432 29.25 -5.65 -13.96
CA ASN A 432 29.70 -6.11 -12.66
C ASN A 432 31.20 -6.38 -12.71
N VAL A 433 32.01 -5.38 -12.38
CA VAL A 433 33.47 -5.51 -12.40
C VAL A 433 33.94 -5.99 -11.05
N GLN A 434 34.11 -7.30 -10.93
CA GLN A 434 34.40 -7.98 -9.67
C GLN A 434 33.37 -7.60 -8.58
N ASP A 435 33.75 -7.61 -7.31
CA ASP A 435 32.84 -7.24 -6.22
C ASP A 435 32.93 -5.74 -5.82
N TYR A 436 33.79 -4.95 -6.47
CA TYR A 436 34.03 -3.56 -6.06
C TYR A 436 33.27 -2.51 -6.87
N LEU A 437 32.92 -2.78 -8.13
CA LEU A 437 32.22 -1.82 -9.01
C LEU A 437 31.06 -2.48 -9.70
N ARG A 438 29.88 -1.88 -9.57
CA ARG A 438 28.70 -2.18 -10.36
C ARG A 438 28.17 -0.91 -10.99
N LEU A 439 27.95 -0.99 -12.29
CA LEU A 439 27.38 0.09 -13.08
C LEU A 439 26.15 -0.45 -13.81
N GLN A 440 25.09 0.29 -13.84
CA GLN A 440 23.89 0.00 -14.62
C GLN A 440 23.45 1.24 -15.36
N ALA A 441 23.14 1.08 -16.63
CA ALA A 441 22.52 2.13 -17.43
C ALA A 441 21.22 1.58 -18.05
N SER A 442 20.21 2.42 -18.16
CA SER A 442 18.93 2.08 -18.77
C SER A 442 18.39 3.26 -19.57
N VAL A 443 17.67 2.94 -20.62
CA VAL A 443 16.87 3.89 -21.42
C VAL A 443 15.47 3.32 -21.54
N LEU A 444 14.48 4.13 -21.21
CA LEU A 444 13.06 3.78 -21.36
C LEU A 444 12.42 4.72 -22.37
N MET A 445 11.79 4.17 -23.38
CA MET A 445 10.87 4.86 -24.28
C MET A 445 9.44 4.60 -23.82
N THR A 446 8.64 5.64 -23.65
CA THR A 446 7.23 5.58 -23.27
C THR A 446 6.41 6.31 -24.31
N GLN A 447 5.36 5.67 -24.81
CA GLN A 447 4.37 6.26 -25.70
C GLN A 447 2.97 6.01 -25.15
N VAL A 448 2.16 7.06 -25.10
CA VAL A 448 0.77 7.01 -24.64
C VAL A 448 -0.11 7.57 -25.74
N ASP A 449 -1.07 6.78 -26.18
CA ASP A 449 -2.00 7.10 -27.27
C ASP A 449 -1.26 7.62 -28.53
N LYS A 450 -1.62 8.80 -29.00
CA LYS A 450 -1.01 9.44 -30.18
C LYS A 450 0.08 10.47 -29.82
N GLU A 451 0.45 10.58 -28.54
CA GLU A 451 1.53 11.49 -28.13
C GLU A 451 2.88 11.06 -28.70
N ALA A 452 3.78 12.01 -28.86
CA ALA A 452 5.15 11.70 -29.26
C ALA A 452 5.87 10.85 -28.20
N PRO A 453 6.63 9.83 -28.61
CA PRO A 453 7.39 9.00 -27.67
C PRO A 453 8.35 9.83 -26.81
N ARG A 454 8.43 9.52 -25.54
CA ARG A 454 9.33 10.19 -24.58
C ARG A 454 10.38 9.21 -24.10
N VAL A 455 11.61 9.67 -24.09
CA VAL A 455 12.78 8.88 -23.69
C VAL A 455 13.32 9.37 -22.36
N THR A 456 13.54 8.42 -21.43
CA THR A 456 14.08 8.71 -20.10
C THR A 456 15.30 7.84 -19.81
N PRO A 457 16.44 8.44 -19.45
CA PRO A 457 17.65 7.72 -19.05
C PRO A 457 17.65 7.43 -17.54
N GLY A 458 18.37 6.36 -17.17
CA GLY A 458 18.74 6.02 -15.80
C GLY A 458 20.17 5.50 -15.74
N VAL A 459 20.95 5.97 -14.77
CA VAL A 459 22.32 5.50 -14.50
C VAL A 459 22.47 5.24 -13.00
N PHE A 460 23.02 4.09 -12.65
CA PHE A 460 23.15 3.60 -11.28
C PHE A 460 24.57 3.08 -11.05
N LEU A 461 25.16 3.46 -9.96
CA LEU A 461 26.54 3.12 -9.58
C LEU A 461 26.58 2.58 -8.15
N SER A 462 27.32 1.51 -7.93
CA SER A 462 27.68 1.02 -6.59
C SER A 462 29.18 0.74 -6.53
N LEU A 463 29.85 1.39 -5.58
CA LEU A 463 31.28 1.23 -5.30
C LEU A 463 31.47 0.57 -3.94
N ARG A 464 32.35 -0.42 -3.84
CA ARG A 464 32.81 -1.05 -2.60
C ARG A 464 34.32 -0.95 -2.51
N PRO A 465 34.83 0.18 -2.03
CA PRO A 465 36.26 0.46 -2.13
C PRO A 465 37.14 -0.44 -1.23
N TRP A 466 36.54 -1.09 -0.22
CA TRP A 466 37.29 -1.92 0.72
C TRP A 466 36.73 -3.36 0.78
N GLN A 467 37.57 -4.34 0.51
CA GLN A 467 37.17 -5.76 0.57
C GLN A 467 36.93 -6.26 2.00
N ARG A 468 37.62 -5.66 3.00
CA ARG A 468 37.54 -6.07 4.41
C ARG A 468 36.37 -5.45 5.19
N ILE A 469 35.81 -4.39 4.67
CA ILE A 469 34.73 -3.61 5.28
C ILE A 469 33.57 -3.57 4.29
N ASP A 470 32.42 -4.09 4.68
CA ASP A 470 31.23 -4.02 3.82
C ASP A 470 30.62 -2.61 3.87
N LEU A 471 31.34 -1.68 3.26
CA LEU A 471 30.94 -0.29 3.03
C LEU A 471 30.70 -0.10 1.55
N SER A 472 29.49 0.35 1.18
CA SER A 472 29.14 0.69 -0.20
C SER A 472 28.76 2.17 -0.34
N ILE A 473 29.19 2.76 -1.45
CA ILE A 473 28.77 4.08 -1.92
C ILE A 473 27.90 3.85 -3.15
N ASN A 474 26.63 4.16 -3.04
CA ASN A 474 25.64 3.96 -4.09
C ASN A 474 25.17 5.32 -4.60
N ALA A 475 25.07 5.48 -5.90
CA ALA A 475 24.59 6.73 -6.51
C ALA A 475 23.71 6.43 -7.71
N PHE A 476 22.73 7.28 -7.95
CA PHE A 476 21.96 7.19 -9.19
C PHE A 476 21.47 8.54 -9.69
N TYR A 477 21.30 8.59 -11.00
CA TYR A 477 20.52 9.59 -11.72
C TYR A 477 19.41 8.90 -12.50
N LYS A 478 18.18 9.41 -12.44
CA LYS A 478 17.05 8.86 -13.16
C LYS A 478 16.06 9.95 -13.57
N GLN A 479 15.44 9.76 -14.72
CA GLN A 479 14.27 10.53 -15.15
C GLN A 479 13.04 9.61 -15.23
N SER A 480 11.87 10.17 -14.95
CA SER A 480 10.58 9.49 -15.10
C SER A 480 9.49 10.49 -15.49
N TYR A 481 8.56 10.04 -16.36
CA TYR A 481 7.36 10.79 -16.70
C TYR A 481 6.15 10.24 -15.97
N ARG A 482 5.28 11.15 -15.49
CA ARG A 482 3.92 10.83 -15.04
C ARG A 482 2.92 11.43 -16.02
N TYR A 483 2.18 10.57 -16.69
CA TYR A 483 1.09 11.02 -17.56
C TYR A 483 -0.13 11.40 -16.71
N PRO A 484 -0.93 12.43 -17.15
CA PRO A 484 -2.17 12.81 -16.47
C PRO A 484 -3.13 11.63 -16.35
N THR A 485 -3.84 11.51 -15.24
CA THR A 485 -4.86 10.50 -15.02
C THR A 485 -6.13 10.82 -15.79
N PHE A 486 -7.08 9.89 -15.87
CA PHE A 486 -8.39 10.20 -16.47
C PHE A 486 -9.12 11.30 -15.69
N ASN A 487 -9.00 11.34 -14.35
CA ASN A 487 -9.56 12.42 -13.55
C ASN A 487 -8.87 13.76 -13.80
N ASP A 488 -7.54 13.78 -13.95
CA ASP A 488 -6.81 15.00 -14.29
C ASP A 488 -7.30 15.62 -15.61
N LEU A 489 -7.63 14.75 -16.60
CA LEU A 489 -8.04 15.18 -17.95
C LEU A 489 -9.55 15.45 -18.07
N TYR A 490 -10.40 14.59 -17.49
CA TYR A 490 -11.80 14.48 -17.87
C TYR A 490 -12.78 14.57 -16.70
N TYR A 491 -12.32 14.78 -15.44
CA TYR A 491 -13.26 14.91 -14.33
C TYR A 491 -14.16 16.13 -14.53
N THR A 492 -15.46 15.96 -14.32
CA THR A 492 -16.46 17.02 -14.54
C THR A 492 -16.07 18.30 -13.80
N ASP A 493 -16.07 19.44 -14.48
CA ASP A 493 -15.74 20.78 -13.98
C ASP A 493 -14.30 21.02 -13.51
N MET A 494 -13.50 19.96 -13.31
CA MET A 494 -12.13 20.07 -12.80
C MET A 494 -11.07 19.64 -13.80
N GLY A 495 -11.38 18.69 -14.70
CA GLY A 495 -10.43 18.12 -15.65
C GLY A 495 -9.95 19.15 -16.68
N ASN A 496 -8.75 18.93 -17.20
CA ASN A 496 -8.16 19.74 -18.25
C ASN A 496 -7.46 18.84 -19.29
N ALA A 497 -8.07 18.72 -20.46
CA ALA A 497 -7.58 17.87 -21.55
C ALA A 497 -6.21 18.33 -22.14
N ASN A 498 -5.76 19.56 -21.83
CA ASN A 498 -4.51 20.13 -22.33
C ASN A 498 -3.31 19.90 -21.39
N LEU A 499 -3.45 19.04 -20.39
CA LEU A 499 -2.35 18.77 -19.46
C LEU A 499 -1.20 18.01 -20.13
N ARG A 500 0.02 18.47 -19.81
CA ARG A 500 1.26 17.81 -20.20
C ARG A 500 1.72 16.82 -19.12
N PRO A 501 2.45 15.75 -19.48
CA PRO A 501 3.07 14.86 -18.51
C PRO A 501 4.08 15.59 -17.61
N GLU A 502 4.07 15.26 -16.32
CA GLU A 502 5.07 15.72 -15.36
C GLU A 502 6.42 15.03 -15.64
N LEU A 503 7.51 15.76 -15.48
CA LEU A 503 8.87 15.22 -15.57
C LEU A 503 9.55 15.29 -14.20
N ALA A 504 9.87 14.14 -13.62
CA ALA A 504 10.70 14.02 -12.42
C ALA A 504 12.16 13.69 -12.79
N ARG A 505 13.11 14.46 -12.27
CA ARG A 505 14.54 14.19 -12.31
C ARG A 505 15.02 13.92 -10.90
N GLN A 506 15.67 12.78 -10.71
CA GLN A 506 16.09 12.29 -9.41
C GLN A 506 17.61 12.09 -9.37
N HIS A 507 18.23 12.53 -8.29
CA HIS A 507 19.62 12.28 -7.95
C HIS A 507 19.67 11.76 -6.52
N SER A 508 20.46 10.74 -6.26
CA SER A 508 20.64 10.20 -4.91
C SER A 508 22.05 9.67 -4.74
N VAL A 509 22.61 9.89 -3.56
CA VAL A 509 23.87 9.29 -3.12
C VAL A 509 23.64 8.68 -1.74
N GLU A 510 23.95 7.41 -1.58
CA GLU A 510 23.79 6.64 -0.35
C GLU A 510 25.12 6.07 0.10
N LEU A 511 25.45 6.21 1.37
CA LEU A 511 26.52 5.50 2.05
C LEU A 511 25.86 4.42 2.93
N ALA A 512 26.26 3.16 2.72
CA ALA A 512 25.72 2.04 3.51
C ALA A 512 26.84 1.15 4.06
N TYR A 513 26.75 0.87 5.34
CA TYR A 513 27.67 0.00 6.07
C TYR A 513 26.93 -1.20 6.63
N ARG A 514 27.51 -2.40 6.43
CA ARG A 514 27.00 -3.65 7.01
C ARG A 514 28.04 -4.29 7.89
N LEU A 515 27.54 -4.89 8.98
CA LEU A 515 28.36 -5.70 9.87
C LEU A 515 27.58 -6.95 10.28
N GLN A 516 28.22 -8.10 10.13
CA GLN A 516 27.73 -9.37 10.64
C GLN A 516 28.86 -10.05 11.41
N LYS A 517 28.63 -10.31 12.70
CA LYS A 517 29.59 -10.97 13.60
C LYS A 517 28.82 -11.90 14.55
N LYS A 518 29.55 -12.76 15.29
CA LYS A 518 28.96 -13.78 16.15
C LYS A 518 27.80 -13.35 17.06
N ARG A 519 27.83 -12.13 17.64
CA ARG A 519 26.75 -11.58 18.47
C ARG A 519 25.87 -10.58 17.72
N VAL A 520 26.40 -9.94 16.70
CA VAL A 520 25.69 -9.02 15.83
C VAL A 520 25.19 -9.79 14.63
N GLN A 521 23.95 -10.30 14.68
CA GLN A 521 23.39 -11.09 13.58
C GLN A 521 23.27 -10.26 12.31
N ASN A 522 22.89 -9.00 12.46
CA ASN A 522 22.81 -8.03 11.37
C ASN A 522 22.96 -6.61 11.94
N LEU A 523 23.75 -5.79 11.26
CA LEU A 523 23.78 -4.35 11.44
C LEU A 523 23.84 -3.73 10.05
N LEU A 524 22.86 -2.93 9.71
CA LEU A 524 22.84 -2.11 8.50
C LEU A 524 22.65 -0.65 8.90
N LEU A 525 23.62 0.19 8.57
CA LEU A 525 23.54 1.64 8.71
C LEU A 525 23.54 2.24 7.32
N SER A 526 22.60 3.11 7.00
CA SER A 526 22.64 3.86 5.75
C SER A 526 22.24 5.31 5.92
N VAL A 527 22.89 6.18 5.14
CA VAL A 527 22.58 7.61 5.02
C VAL A 527 22.50 7.92 3.54
N SER A 528 21.35 8.45 3.11
CA SER A 528 21.08 8.78 1.71
C SER A 528 20.70 10.25 1.57
N TYR A 529 21.49 11.02 0.84
CA TYR A 529 21.12 12.35 0.39
C TYR A 529 20.47 12.26 -0.98
N TYR A 530 19.39 13.03 -1.20
CA TYR A 530 18.71 13.09 -2.49
C TYR A 530 18.30 14.50 -2.87
N TYR A 531 18.32 14.74 -4.19
CA TYR A 531 17.82 15.94 -4.83
C TYR A 531 16.89 15.54 -5.96
N ASN A 532 15.61 15.97 -5.90
CA ASN A 532 14.62 15.72 -6.94
C ASN A 532 14.07 17.05 -7.46
N ARG A 533 13.78 17.10 -8.74
CA ARG A 533 13.08 18.21 -9.38
C ARG A 533 11.91 17.68 -10.19
N VAL A 534 10.71 18.12 -9.87
CA VAL A 534 9.49 17.81 -10.63
C VAL A 534 9.09 19.05 -11.40
N SER A 535 9.02 18.95 -12.71
CA SER A 535 8.60 20.02 -13.63
C SER A 535 7.23 19.68 -14.22
N ASP A 536 6.47 20.71 -14.65
CA ASP A 536 5.09 20.58 -15.15
C ASP A 536 4.16 19.86 -14.16
N LYS A 537 4.39 20.05 -12.85
CA LYS A 537 3.60 19.37 -11.81
C LYS A 537 2.12 19.71 -11.95
N ILE A 538 1.28 18.66 -11.98
CA ILE A 538 -0.17 18.80 -12.07
C ILE A 538 -0.70 19.03 -10.66
N ILE A 539 -1.38 20.14 -10.47
CA ILE A 539 -2.02 20.49 -9.20
C ILE A 539 -3.44 20.98 -9.45
N ALA A 540 -4.31 20.71 -8.47
CA ALA A 540 -5.64 21.29 -8.46
C ALA A 540 -5.52 22.76 -8.03
N TYR A 541 -6.03 23.67 -8.85
CA TYR A 541 -6.00 25.11 -8.62
C TYR A 541 -7.41 25.67 -8.50
N PRO A 542 -7.73 26.52 -7.51
CA PRO A 542 -9.04 27.12 -7.34
C PRO A 542 -9.36 28.05 -8.51
N LYS A 543 -10.55 27.91 -9.09
CA LYS A 543 -11.03 28.69 -10.23
C LYS A 543 -11.83 29.91 -9.73
N GLY A 544 -11.16 31.02 -9.46
CA GLY A 544 -11.79 32.26 -8.98
C GLY A 544 -12.33 32.18 -7.55
N GLN A 545 -13.33 33.03 -7.23
CA GLN A 545 -13.99 33.05 -5.90
C GLN A 545 -15.02 31.91 -5.67
N GLN A 546 -15.25 31.09 -6.67
CA GLN A 546 -16.15 29.94 -6.57
C GLN A 546 -15.34 28.72 -6.09
N PHE A 547 -15.94 27.85 -5.28
CA PHE A 547 -15.36 26.58 -4.81
C PHE A 547 -15.10 25.55 -5.94
N ARG A 548 -14.77 26.04 -7.14
CA ARG A 548 -14.45 25.23 -8.32
C ARG A 548 -12.95 25.15 -8.49
N TRP A 549 -12.46 23.97 -8.77
CA TRP A 549 -11.05 23.67 -8.99
C TRP A 549 -10.82 23.34 -10.46
N THR A 550 -9.61 23.51 -10.95
CA THR A 550 -9.17 23.02 -12.25
C THR A 550 -7.77 22.43 -12.14
N MET A 551 -7.46 21.45 -12.97
CA MET A 551 -6.13 20.87 -13.03
C MET A 551 -5.25 21.68 -13.97
N LEU A 552 -4.06 22.07 -13.49
CA LEU A 552 -3.11 22.85 -14.26
C LEU A 552 -1.69 22.27 -14.10
N ASN A 553 -0.88 22.37 -15.17
CA ASN A 553 0.57 22.17 -15.08
C ASN A 553 1.22 23.43 -14.49
N LEU A 554 0.98 23.65 -13.21
CA LEU A 554 1.61 24.74 -12.49
C LEU A 554 2.69 24.13 -11.63
N GLY A 555 3.91 24.37 -12.02
CA GLY A 555 4.86 24.20 -10.98
C GLY A 555 6.14 23.45 -11.29
N VAL A 556 7.16 24.01 -10.72
CA VAL A 556 8.45 23.38 -10.51
C VAL A 556 8.65 23.19 -9.01
N VAL A 557 8.69 21.93 -8.57
CA VAL A 557 8.98 21.62 -7.17
C VAL A 557 10.41 21.10 -7.05
N LYS A 558 11.18 21.71 -6.14
CA LYS A 558 12.52 21.24 -5.74
C LYS A 558 12.41 20.52 -4.39
N ILE A 559 13.00 19.34 -4.33
CA ILE A 559 12.97 18.48 -3.15
C ILE A 559 14.42 18.14 -2.79
N ASN A 560 14.81 18.44 -1.56
CA ASN A 560 16.09 18.03 -0.98
C ASN A 560 15.80 17.23 0.29
N GLY A 561 16.53 16.16 0.52
CA GLY A 561 16.34 15.40 1.76
C GLY A 561 17.51 14.50 2.12
N LEU A 562 17.47 14.11 3.39
CA LEU A 562 18.41 13.19 4.00
C LEU A 562 17.60 12.08 4.69
N ASP A 563 17.77 10.86 4.22
CA ASP A 563 17.20 9.67 4.86
C ASP A 563 18.31 8.95 5.63
N THR A 564 18.06 8.63 6.89
CA THR A 564 18.95 7.82 7.74
C THR A 564 18.22 6.57 8.20
N LYS A 565 18.89 5.44 8.15
CA LYS A 565 18.36 4.14 8.53
C LYS A 565 19.39 3.35 9.35
N ALA A 566 18.93 2.72 10.43
CA ALA A 566 19.71 1.78 11.20
C ALA A 566 18.84 0.55 11.52
N ASP A 567 19.25 -0.62 11.02
CA ASP A 567 18.64 -1.92 11.34
C ASP A 567 19.68 -2.76 12.07
N MET A 568 19.36 -3.21 13.30
CA MET A 568 20.26 -4.01 14.12
C MET A 568 19.55 -5.23 14.73
N SER A 569 20.22 -6.37 14.73
CA SER A 569 19.81 -7.58 15.45
C SER A 569 20.97 -8.12 16.26
N LEU A 570 20.78 -8.21 17.58
CA LEU A 570 21.80 -8.67 18.53
C LEU A 570 21.35 -9.95 19.25
N SER A 571 22.18 -10.98 19.23
CA SER A 571 22.02 -12.14 20.10
C SER A 571 22.53 -11.82 21.50
N LEU A 572 21.65 -11.86 22.47
CA LEU A 572 21.95 -11.65 23.88
C LEU A 572 22.08 -13.01 24.62
N PRO A 573 22.67 -13.05 25.82
CA PRO A 573 22.64 -14.23 26.66
C PRO A 573 21.23 -14.75 26.92
N MET A 574 21.09 -15.98 27.42
CA MET A 574 19.83 -16.62 27.79
C MET A 574 18.79 -16.70 26.64
N ARG A 575 19.25 -16.79 25.37
CA ARG A 575 18.41 -16.91 24.17
C ARG A 575 17.51 -15.69 23.87
N PHE A 576 17.89 -14.52 24.36
CA PHE A 576 17.27 -13.29 23.94
C PHE A 576 17.85 -12.76 22.64
N VAL A 577 17.01 -12.14 21.83
CA VAL A 577 17.41 -11.41 20.62
C VAL A 577 16.81 -10.00 20.71
N LEU A 578 17.68 -9.00 20.70
CA LEU A 578 17.29 -7.59 20.63
C LEU A 578 17.31 -7.16 19.16
N ARG A 579 16.23 -6.56 18.70
CA ARG A 579 16.12 -5.97 17.37
C ARG A 579 15.77 -4.50 17.48
N LEU A 580 16.49 -3.68 16.74
CA LEU A 580 16.25 -2.23 16.66
C LEU A 580 16.17 -1.83 15.20
N ARG A 581 15.16 -1.05 14.87
CA ARG A 581 15.01 -0.36 13.58
C ARG A 581 14.76 1.10 13.85
N LEU A 582 15.59 1.96 13.30
CA LEU A 582 15.48 3.41 13.42
C LEU A 582 15.47 4.00 12.02
N ASN A 583 14.53 4.89 11.76
CA ASN A 583 14.44 5.64 10.52
C ASN A 583 14.23 7.12 10.85
N TYR A 584 14.93 7.98 10.13
CA TYR A 584 14.78 9.41 10.24
C TYR A 584 14.90 10.04 8.86
N THR A 585 14.05 11.01 8.58
CA THR A 585 14.03 11.79 7.34
C THR A 585 13.98 13.26 7.67
N TYR A 586 14.91 14.01 7.10
CA TYR A 586 14.82 15.45 6.94
C TYR A 586 14.56 15.78 5.48
N GLN A 587 13.61 16.65 5.18
CA GLN A 587 13.31 17.01 3.79
C GLN A 587 12.73 18.41 3.65
N THR A 588 13.07 19.05 2.54
CA THR A 588 12.43 20.27 2.05
C THR A 588 11.82 19.97 0.68
N ALA A 589 10.59 20.35 0.47
CA ALA A 589 9.91 20.23 -0.82
C ALA A 589 9.22 21.56 -1.10
N ILE A 590 9.88 22.41 -1.89
CA ILE A 590 9.50 23.80 -2.08
C ILE A 590 9.05 24.08 -3.50
N ASP A 591 8.04 24.91 -3.63
CA ASP A 591 7.60 25.46 -4.91
C ASP A 591 8.62 26.54 -5.38
N VAL A 592 9.12 26.41 -6.59
CA VAL A 592 10.04 27.37 -7.24
C VAL A 592 9.55 27.76 -8.62
N THR A 593 8.25 27.76 -8.83
CA THR A 593 7.60 28.00 -10.12
C THR A 593 7.81 29.44 -10.58
N ASN A 594 7.32 30.37 -9.80
CA ASN A 594 7.35 31.78 -10.16
C ASN A 594 7.81 32.63 -8.94
N PRO A 595 8.93 33.36 -9.05
CA PRO A 595 9.43 34.20 -7.96
C PRO A 595 8.46 35.30 -7.48
N SER A 596 7.45 35.66 -8.30
CA SER A 596 6.49 36.69 -7.95
C SER A 596 5.30 36.15 -7.16
N ASP A 597 5.16 34.82 -7.00
CA ASP A 597 4.06 34.21 -6.25
C ASP A 597 4.28 34.31 -4.74
N THR A 598 3.20 34.55 -3.99
CA THR A 598 3.24 34.68 -2.51
C THR A 598 3.70 33.41 -1.80
N TYR A 599 3.58 32.26 -2.45
CA TYR A 599 4.01 30.94 -1.95
C TYR A 599 5.36 30.48 -2.55
N TYR A 600 6.08 31.36 -3.26
CA TYR A 600 7.41 31.03 -3.77
C TYR A 600 8.36 30.60 -2.65
N ARG A 601 8.99 29.42 -2.80
CA ARG A 601 9.83 28.73 -1.81
C ARG A 601 9.12 28.27 -0.55
N HIS A 602 7.80 28.26 -0.52
CA HIS A 602 7.04 27.61 0.54
C HIS A 602 7.07 26.09 0.40
N GLN A 603 6.96 25.40 1.53
CA GLN A 603 6.84 23.94 1.61
C GLN A 603 5.52 23.51 0.99
N ILE A 604 5.54 22.49 0.13
CA ILE A 604 4.29 21.95 -0.44
C ILE A 604 3.43 21.27 0.64
N PRO A 605 2.09 21.22 0.46
CA PRO A 605 1.17 20.75 1.49
C PRO A 605 1.47 19.34 2.00
N TYR A 606 1.29 19.16 3.31
CA TYR A 606 1.42 17.90 4.05
C TYR A 606 2.81 17.25 4.04
N ILE A 607 3.86 18.00 3.73
CA ILE A 607 5.24 17.54 3.81
C ILE A 607 5.88 18.07 5.10
N PRO A 608 6.23 17.22 6.07
CA PRO A 608 6.96 17.62 7.26
C PRO A 608 8.45 17.81 6.93
N TRP A 609 9.12 18.74 7.61
CA TRP A 609 10.58 18.85 7.54
C TRP A 609 11.28 17.66 8.20
N HIS A 610 10.72 17.18 9.31
CA HIS A 610 11.27 16.10 10.11
C HIS A 610 10.24 15.00 10.28
N SER A 611 10.63 13.76 10.06
CA SER A 611 9.82 12.59 10.39
C SER A 611 10.72 11.42 10.76
N GLY A 612 10.19 10.48 11.53
CA GLY A 612 10.96 9.30 11.89
C GLY A 612 10.14 8.22 12.58
N SER A 613 10.74 7.06 12.67
CA SER A 613 10.19 5.91 13.38
C SER A 613 11.28 5.14 14.11
N ALA A 614 10.91 4.55 15.24
CA ALA A 614 11.75 3.64 15.98
C ALA A 614 10.95 2.38 16.34
N VAL A 615 11.52 1.21 16.11
CA VAL A 615 10.95 -0.08 16.51
C VAL A 615 12.00 -0.82 17.33
N ALA A 616 11.65 -1.22 18.55
CA ALA A 616 12.48 -2.04 19.43
C ALA A 616 11.74 -3.34 19.76
N GLY A 617 12.35 -4.48 19.50
CA GLY A 617 11.80 -5.80 19.79
C GLY A 617 12.77 -6.61 20.66
N LEU A 618 12.23 -7.22 21.71
CA LEU A 618 12.95 -8.17 22.53
C LEU A 618 12.26 -9.54 22.43
N ASP A 619 12.94 -10.51 21.85
CA ASP A 619 12.43 -11.87 21.65
C ASP A 619 13.16 -12.84 22.56
N TYR A 620 12.43 -13.81 23.08
CA TYR A 620 12.93 -14.91 23.89
C TYR A 620 12.49 -16.25 23.29
N GLY A 621 13.44 -17.15 23.04
CA GLY A 621 13.16 -18.51 22.61
C GLY A 621 13.32 -19.51 23.75
N SER A 622 12.27 -20.27 24.11
CA SER A 622 12.32 -21.28 25.14
C SER A 622 13.12 -22.52 24.68
N LYS A 623 13.48 -23.41 25.62
CA LYS A 623 14.09 -24.71 25.30
C LYS A 623 13.10 -25.66 24.61
N ARG A 624 11.80 -25.42 24.77
CA ARG A 624 10.72 -26.23 24.18
C ARG A 624 10.35 -25.78 22.77
N GLY A 625 10.99 -24.72 22.25
CA GLY A 625 10.68 -24.13 20.95
C GLY A 625 9.58 -23.07 20.99
N ASP A 626 9.04 -22.69 22.17
CA ASP A 626 8.10 -21.60 22.28
C ASP A 626 8.82 -20.25 22.13
N HIS A 627 8.12 -19.25 21.62
CA HIS A 627 8.65 -17.92 21.42
C HIS A 627 7.79 -16.88 22.11
N TYR A 628 8.44 -15.91 22.75
CA TYR A 628 7.77 -14.78 23.40
C TYR A 628 8.47 -13.51 22.95
N GLY A 629 7.72 -12.42 22.81
CA GLY A 629 8.33 -11.16 22.44
C GLY A 629 7.52 -9.96 22.90
N LEU A 630 8.27 -8.90 23.17
CA LEU A 630 7.78 -7.57 23.47
C LEU A 630 8.27 -6.64 22.37
N ASN A 631 7.36 -5.90 21.73
CA ASN A 631 7.72 -4.89 20.74
C ASN A 631 7.18 -3.54 21.16
N TYR A 632 8.01 -2.54 20.99
CA TYR A 632 7.66 -1.14 21.16
C TYR A 632 7.93 -0.42 19.86
N SER A 633 6.99 0.42 19.40
CA SER A 633 7.18 1.26 18.25
C SER A 633 6.80 2.71 18.54
N PHE A 634 7.56 3.59 17.92
CA PHE A 634 7.41 5.04 18.00
C PHE A 634 7.39 5.62 16.61
N ILE A 635 6.47 6.55 16.36
CA ILE A 635 6.39 7.33 15.10
C ILE A 635 6.31 8.79 15.48
N TYR A 636 7.08 9.61 14.75
CA TYR A 636 7.06 11.07 14.85
C TYR A 636 6.88 11.68 13.47
N VAL A 637 5.96 12.63 13.34
CA VAL A 637 5.78 13.47 12.16
C VAL A 637 5.78 14.92 12.59
N GLY A 638 6.72 15.68 12.09
CA GLY A 638 6.92 17.09 12.42
C GLY A 638 5.81 18.00 11.89
N GLU A 639 5.99 19.27 12.13
CA GLU A 639 5.09 20.32 11.65
C GLU A 639 5.02 20.36 10.13
N ARG A 640 3.86 20.74 9.62
CA ARG A 640 3.55 20.85 8.20
C ARG A 640 2.40 21.79 7.96
N TYR A 641 2.09 22.09 6.72
CA TYR A 641 0.96 22.94 6.36
C TYR A 641 -0.04 22.18 5.47
N GLY A 642 -1.32 22.47 5.64
CA GLY A 642 -2.40 21.87 4.85
C GLY A 642 -2.59 22.48 3.47
N GLN A 643 -2.06 23.72 3.25
CA GLN A 643 -2.15 24.49 2.02
C GLN A 643 -0.79 25.09 1.66
N GLN A 644 -0.68 25.63 0.45
CA GLN A 644 0.58 26.09 -0.12
C GLN A 644 1.09 27.41 0.47
N GLU A 645 0.18 28.24 1.03
CA GLU A 645 0.51 29.56 1.58
C GLU A 645 1.32 29.49 2.87
N ASN A 646 1.37 28.33 3.54
CA ASN A 646 2.10 28.10 4.79
C ASN A 646 1.78 29.14 5.88
N THR A 647 0.50 29.41 6.08
CA THR A 647 0.01 30.36 7.09
C THR A 647 -0.34 29.64 8.41
N VAL A 648 -0.54 30.43 9.47
CA VAL A 648 -1.00 29.92 10.77
C VAL A 648 -2.35 29.19 10.68
N PHE A 649 -3.21 29.61 9.72
CA PHE A 649 -4.55 29.02 9.54
C PHE A 649 -4.53 27.62 8.94
N ASN A 650 -3.49 27.28 8.18
CA ASN A 650 -3.32 25.96 7.57
C ASN A 650 -2.17 25.15 8.19
N TYR A 651 -1.67 25.59 9.34
CA TYR A 651 -0.67 24.89 10.15
C TYR A 651 -1.25 23.61 10.74
N VAL A 652 -0.53 22.50 10.57
CA VAL A 652 -0.87 21.18 11.12
C VAL A 652 0.22 20.80 12.13
N GLN A 653 -0.19 20.64 13.38
CA GLN A 653 0.70 20.36 14.49
C GLN A 653 1.53 19.08 14.30
N PRO A 654 2.76 19.03 14.83
CA PRO A 654 3.51 17.78 14.91
C PRO A 654 2.78 16.79 15.82
N TRP A 655 2.96 15.50 15.52
CA TRP A 655 2.39 14.44 16.33
C TRP A 655 3.36 13.27 16.47
N TYR A 656 3.12 12.47 17.48
CA TYR A 656 3.85 11.23 17.72
C TYR A 656 2.91 10.19 18.32
N THR A 657 3.19 8.91 18.09
CA THR A 657 2.48 7.80 18.72
C THR A 657 3.46 6.79 19.27
N HIS A 658 3.06 6.14 20.35
CA HIS A 658 3.77 5.04 20.98
C HIS A 658 2.86 3.83 20.98
N ASP A 659 3.33 2.74 20.42
CA ASP A 659 2.58 1.50 20.36
C ASP A 659 3.36 0.39 21.07
N LEU A 660 2.65 -0.52 21.72
CA LEU A 660 3.22 -1.64 22.44
C LEU A 660 2.52 -2.93 22.03
N SER A 661 3.27 -4.00 21.83
CA SER A 661 2.69 -5.33 21.65
C SER A 661 3.46 -6.40 22.41
N LEU A 662 2.71 -7.37 22.92
CA LEU A 662 3.22 -8.56 23.56
C LEU A 662 2.70 -9.78 22.80
N TYR A 663 3.57 -10.74 22.50
CA TYR A 663 3.13 -11.98 21.90
C TYR A 663 3.74 -13.22 22.58
N GLY A 664 2.97 -14.31 22.54
CA GLY A 664 3.42 -15.66 22.85
C GLY A 664 3.06 -16.59 21.71
N GLU A 665 3.99 -17.44 21.31
CA GLU A 665 3.81 -18.47 20.30
C GLU A 665 4.21 -19.83 20.90
N TRP A 666 3.28 -20.79 20.90
CA TRP A 666 3.44 -22.09 21.52
C TRP A 666 3.34 -23.19 20.48
N ASN A 667 4.30 -24.09 20.50
CA ASN A 667 4.23 -25.35 19.77
C ASN A 667 3.45 -26.36 20.61
N ILE A 668 2.14 -26.57 20.29
CA ILE A 668 1.22 -27.41 21.08
C ILE A 668 1.56 -28.89 20.86
N VAL A 669 1.69 -29.29 19.61
CA VAL A 669 2.09 -30.63 19.16
C VAL A 669 2.94 -30.45 17.91
N GLN A 670 3.67 -31.47 17.48
CA GLN A 670 4.41 -31.42 16.21
C GLN A 670 3.53 -30.82 15.11
N ARG A 671 3.99 -29.70 14.48
CA ARG A 671 3.33 -28.94 13.39
C ARG A 671 2.16 -28.04 13.81
N HIS A 672 1.71 -28.04 15.06
CA HIS A 672 0.61 -27.19 15.50
C HIS A 672 1.13 -26.01 16.32
N THR A 673 0.99 -24.83 15.81
CA THR A 673 1.44 -23.60 16.49
C THR A 673 0.25 -22.70 16.80
N LEU A 674 0.16 -22.25 18.04
CA LEU A 674 -0.80 -21.23 18.47
C LEU A 674 -0.05 -19.96 18.84
N LYS A 675 -0.46 -18.82 18.31
CA LYS A 675 0.09 -17.51 18.64
C LYS A 675 -1.01 -16.60 19.18
N LEU A 676 -0.74 -15.95 20.31
CA LEU A 676 -1.54 -14.87 20.87
C LEU A 676 -0.74 -13.57 20.79
N THR A 677 -1.35 -12.51 20.29
CA THR A 677 -0.76 -11.17 20.27
C THR A 677 -1.72 -10.17 20.89
N LEU A 678 -1.22 -9.38 21.83
CA LEU A 678 -1.94 -8.27 22.47
C LEU A 678 -1.26 -6.96 22.07
N GLU A 679 -2.04 -6.00 21.62
CA GLU A 679 -1.55 -4.73 21.10
C GLU A 679 -2.27 -3.56 21.76
N VAL A 680 -1.49 -2.54 22.12
CA VAL A 680 -1.97 -1.23 22.57
C VAL A 680 -1.40 -0.19 21.61
N ASN A 681 -2.24 0.48 20.86
CA ASN A 681 -1.83 1.53 19.93
C ASN A 681 -2.10 2.90 20.54
N ASN A 682 -1.26 3.88 20.22
CA ASN A 682 -1.28 5.22 20.79
C ASN A 682 -1.37 5.17 22.33
N LEU A 683 -0.40 4.49 22.94
CA LEU A 683 -0.35 4.14 24.36
C LEU A 683 -0.66 5.31 25.31
N PHE A 684 -0.23 6.52 24.97
CA PHE A 684 -0.44 7.73 25.78
C PHE A 684 -1.70 8.52 25.37
N GLY A 685 -2.52 8.00 24.44
CA GLY A 685 -3.79 8.59 24.04
C GLY A 685 -3.67 9.99 23.41
N GLN A 686 -2.57 10.26 22.69
CA GLN A 686 -2.36 11.54 22.03
C GLN A 686 -3.48 11.84 21.04
N ASP A 687 -3.98 13.07 21.08
CA ASP A 687 -4.83 13.62 20.01
C ASP A 687 -3.96 14.07 18.85
N TYR A 688 -4.25 13.57 17.64
CA TYR A 688 -3.49 13.93 16.45
C TYR A 688 -4.31 13.85 15.17
N GLU A 689 -3.81 14.53 14.14
CA GLU A 689 -4.38 14.55 12.80
C GLU A 689 -3.26 14.25 11.79
N VAL A 690 -3.50 13.33 10.88
CA VAL A 690 -2.61 13.11 9.73
C VAL A 690 -2.90 14.14 8.65
N ILE A 691 -4.17 14.37 8.39
CA ILE A 691 -4.71 15.41 7.52
C ILE A 691 -5.52 16.37 8.37
N GLN A 692 -5.39 17.66 8.13
CA GLN A 692 -6.09 18.71 8.86
C GLN A 692 -7.60 18.45 8.89
N ASN A 693 -8.19 18.55 10.08
CA ASN A 693 -9.61 18.30 10.33
C ASN A 693 -10.05 16.82 10.21
N TYR A 694 -9.09 15.88 10.17
CA TYR A 694 -9.34 14.45 10.20
C TYR A 694 -8.71 13.86 11.47
N PRO A 695 -9.41 13.96 12.63
CA PRO A 695 -8.90 13.44 13.89
C PRO A 695 -8.72 11.93 13.83
N MET A 696 -7.63 11.45 14.40
CA MET A 696 -7.25 10.04 14.42
C MET A 696 -7.64 9.38 15.76
N PRO A 697 -7.73 8.04 15.81
CA PRO A 697 -8.06 7.31 17.03
C PRO A 697 -7.04 7.57 18.15
N LYS A 698 -7.55 7.78 19.37
CA LYS A 698 -6.76 7.77 20.60
C LYS A 698 -6.28 6.36 20.95
N GLN A 699 -5.93 6.12 22.19
CA GLN A 699 -5.56 4.79 22.68
C GLN A 699 -6.60 3.74 22.28
N ASN A 700 -6.11 2.63 21.71
CA ASN A 700 -6.95 1.52 21.27
C ASN A 700 -6.22 0.20 21.40
N PHE A 701 -7.00 -0.89 21.50
CA PHE A 701 -6.51 -2.22 21.81
C PHE A 701 -6.90 -3.20 20.71
N ARG A 702 -6.01 -4.18 20.48
CA ARG A 702 -6.30 -5.33 19.62
C ARG A 702 -5.76 -6.61 20.24
N CYS A 703 -6.48 -7.70 19.98
CA CYS A 703 -6.07 -9.05 20.33
C CYS A 703 -6.15 -9.91 19.08
N THR A 704 -5.09 -10.66 18.80
CA THR A 704 -5.02 -11.58 17.67
C THR A 704 -4.69 -12.97 18.16
N ILE A 705 -5.52 -13.95 17.80
CA ILE A 705 -5.26 -15.38 17.98
C ILE A 705 -5.01 -15.96 16.59
N ALA A 706 -3.87 -16.62 16.39
CA ALA A 706 -3.51 -17.25 15.13
C ALA A 706 -3.08 -18.69 15.37
N TYR A 707 -3.59 -19.59 14.53
CA TYR A 707 -3.28 -21.00 14.49
C TYR A 707 -2.62 -21.36 13.17
N ARG A 708 -1.61 -22.22 13.20
CA ARG A 708 -0.92 -22.76 12.03
C ARG A 708 -0.74 -24.27 12.16
N TYR A 709 -1.01 -24.94 11.04
CA TYR A 709 -0.77 -26.37 10.84
C TYR A 709 0.03 -26.61 9.57
#